data_1cc6d15e77aca0f2158692d92f6526dc
#
_entry.id   1cc6d15e77aca0f2158692d92f6526dc
#
_cell.length_a   1.000
_cell.length_b   1.000
_cell.length_c   1.000
_cell.angle_alpha   90.00
_cell.angle_beta   90.00
_cell.angle_gamma   90.00
#
_symmetry.space_group_name_H-M   'P 1'
#
loop_
_entity.id
_entity.type
_entity.pdbx_description
1 polymer ?
#
loop_
_entity_poly.entity_id
_entity_poly.type
_entity_poly.pdbx_seq_one_letter_code
_entity_poly.pdbx_strand_id
1 'polypeptide(L)'
;MISVELKPLLQRLNPRTTQALEGAAGVCVARGHYEVTVEHLLLKLADDPDGDVVQILSHFGVDAVAFLRAVEETVERLKGGNTGRPVFSPTLMEWIQEAWLLASVELSLPHIRAGVLFSRLCSHPQRFGNGPYLDLLQKVGPDELRRQLLAIVSGSAEDVAAAGPGAGAPAAGPRGESALGRFTVDFTAEARAGRIDPIFGRDREIRQMVDILGRRRKNNPIVVGEAGVGKTALVEGLALRIVQDDVPEILKGVDLLGLDMGLLQAGASVKGEFENRLKGVIDEVKASPKPIILFIDEAHTLIGAGGAAGGSDAANLLKPALARGELRTVAATTWSEYKKYFEKDPALARRFQPVKVEEPDAEGAAGMLRGLRSRYEAAHKVHITDAAVAAAASLASRYISGRHHPDKGVDLLDTAAARVKIAHTTRPGALEDLTRKIEAAEREHAALGRDRDAGFAVDAARITELEAKLVTVNGARDDLEARWQAEHAAVARVLEVRRELDAAEAAAAGGDKVPAAGEDKAAAAITKSTTTTSTAPPPVEGEGKAEGAPAATLDPAALRAELAVAMAALHTVQGDPPLIPLEVSAETVSQVVADWTGVPVGNMVKDEAQSILDFDRRLKERIRGQDHAVAAVAEGIKAAKAGVQDPSKPIGI
;
A
#
# COMPACT_ATOMS: atom_id res chain seq x y z
N MET A 1 31.43 -17.17 2.03
CA MET A 1 30.00 -17.17 1.65
C MET A 1 29.36 -15.96 2.32
N ILE A 2 28.84 -15.04 1.55
CA ILE A 2 28.09 -13.89 2.09
C ILE A 2 26.71 -14.44 2.46
N SER A 3 26.40 -14.49 3.74
CA SER A 3 25.09 -14.90 4.25
C SER A 3 24.11 -13.75 3.98
N VAL A 4 23.32 -13.87 2.93
CA VAL A 4 22.22 -12.93 2.66
C VAL A 4 21.02 -13.38 3.51
N GLU A 5 20.40 -12.44 4.21
CA GLU A 5 19.18 -12.73 4.97
C GLU A 5 18.05 -13.19 4.03
N LEU A 6 17.34 -14.23 4.43
CA LEU A 6 16.32 -14.91 3.65
C LEU A 6 15.17 -13.97 3.20
N LYS A 7 14.66 -13.16 4.10
CA LYS A 7 13.48 -12.32 3.88
C LYS A 7 13.68 -11.27 2.78
N PRO A 8 14.79 -10.49 2.73
CA PRO A 8 15.04 -9.55 1.65
C PRO A 8 15.22 -10.21 0.29
N LEU A 9 15.77 -11.44 0.24
CA LEU A 9 15.95 -12.17 -1.01
C LEU A 9 14.62 -12.64 -1.60
N LEU A 10 13.73 -13.19 -0.79
CA LEU A 10 12.39 -13.62 -1.23
C LEU A 10 11.54 -12.45 -1.72
N GLN A 11 11.71 -11.25 -1.16
CA GLN A 11 11.03 -10.04 -1.62
C GLN A 11 11.49 -9.55 -3.01
N ARG A 12 12.57 -10.11 -3.54
CA ARG A 12 13.07 -9.82 -4.91
C ARG A 12 12.44 -10.70 -5.98
N LEU A 13 11.70 -11.73 -5.61
CA LEU A 13 10.95 -12.54 -6.58
C LEU A 13 9.80 -11.68 -7.16
N ASN A 14 9.49 -11.88 -8.44
CA ASN A 14 8.29 -11.27 -9.02
C ASN A 14 7.02 -11.94 -8.45
N PRO A 15 5.84 -11.36 -8.58
CA PRO A 15 4.60 -11.89 -8.00
C PRO A 15 4.29 -13.33 -8.44
N ARG A 16 4.51 -13.68 -9.71
CA ARG A 16 4.28 -15.04 -10.22
C ARG A 16 5.28 -16.06 -9.68
N THR A 17 6.55 -15.70 -9.65
CA THR A 17 7.57 -16.58 -9.05
C THR A 17 7.36 -16.74 -7.55
N THR A 18 6.86 -15.71 -6.85
CA THR A 18 6.47 -15.80 -5.44
C THR A 18 5.31 -16.78 -5.27
N GLN A 19 4.26 -16.66 -6.07
CA GLN A 19 3.12 -17.59 -6.06
C GLN A 19 3.54 -19.03 -6.39
N ALA A 20 4.46 -19.21 -7.35
CA ALA A 20 5.03 -20.53 -7.67
C ALA A 20 5.80 -21.12 -6.49
N LEU A 21 6.57 -20.30 -5.74
CA LEU A 21 7.29 -20.73 -4.54
C LEU A 21 6.33 -21.13 -3.40
N GLU A 22 5.26 -20.38 -3.19
CA GLU A 22 4.20 -20.74 -2.24
C GLU A 22 3.50 -22.04 -2.66
N GLY A 23 3.20 -22.20 -3.94
CA GLY A 23 2.67 -23.44 -4.49
C GLY A 23 3.63 -24.62 -4.32
N ALA A 24 4.93 -24.41 -4.51
CA ALA A 24 5.98 -25.41 -4.28
C ALA A 24 6.04 -25.87 -2.82
N ALA A 25 5.92 -24.93 -1.88
CA ALA A 25 5.83 -25.26 -0.46
C ALA A 25 4.56 -26.05 -0.15
N GLY A 26 3.42 -25.72 -0.78
CA GLY A 26 2.17 -26.48 -0.68
C GLY A 26 2.31 -27.92 -1.17
N VAL A 27 2.96 -28.15 -2.32
CA VAL A 27 3.23 -29.52 -2.84
C VAL A 27 4.14 -30.29 -1.90
N CYS A 28 5.17 -29.65 -1.34
CA CYS A 28 6.09 -30.27 -0.37
C CYS A 28 5.34 -30.74 0.89
N VAL A 29 4.43 -29.91 1.42
CA VAL A 29 3.59 -30.29 2.57
C VAL A 29 2.63 -31.43 2.21
N ALA A 30 1.93 -31.33 1.08
CA ALA A 30 0.95 -32.32 0.65
C ALA A 30 1.55 -33.71 0.44
N ARG A 31 2.81 -33.77 -0.02
CA ARG A 31 3.56 -35.04 -0.24
C ARG A 31 4.38 -35.45 1.01
N GLY A 32 4.34 -34.68 2.09
CA GLY A 32 5.07 -34.97 3.34
C GLY A 32 6.58 -34.95 3.20
N HIS A 33 7.14 -34.09 2.35
CA HIS A 33 8.59 -33.96 2.18
C HIS A 33 9.21 -33.06 3.27
N TYR A 34 10.49 -33.24 3.54
CA TYR A 34 11.20 -32.52 4.60
C TYR A 34 11.66 -31.13 4.20
N GLU A 35 12.01 -30.96 2.91
CA GLU A 35 12.56 -29.72 2.36
C GLU A 35 11.89 -29.34 1.05
N VAL A 36 11.67 -28.03 0.86
CA VAL A 36 11.27 -27.47 -0.44
C VAL A 36 12.53 -27.37 -1.30
N THR A 37 12.62 -28.20 -2.35
CA THR A 37 13.78 -28.28 -3.24
C THR A 37 13.59 -27.47 -4.52
N VAL A 38 14.63 -27.41 -5.35
CA VAL A 38 14.60 -26.78 -6.69
C VAL A 38 13.52 -27.41 -7.56
N GLU A 39 13.34 -28.73 -7.48
CA GLU A 39 12.38 -29.48 -8.28
C GLU A 39 10.93 -29.14 -7.92
N HIS A 40 10.64 -28.87 -6.64
CA HIS A 40 9.30 -28.39 -6.24
C HIS A 40 8.96 -27.04 -6.88
N LEU A 41 9.93 -26.11 -6.93
CA LEU A 41 9.73 -24.82 -7.56
C LEU A 41 9.65 -24.96 -9.09
N LEU A 42 10.52 -25.74 -9.70
CA LEU A 42 10.47 -26.04 -11.15
C LEU A 42 9.14 -26.65 -11.59
N LEU A 43 8.58 -27.57 -10.79
CA LEU A 43 7.28 -28.16 -11.05
C LEU A 43 6.20 -27.07 -11.19
N LYS A 44 6.22 -26.07 -10.32
CA LYS A 44 5.25 -24.98 -10.35
C LYS A 44 5.53 -23.93 -11.42
N LEU A 45 6.79 -23.68 -11.75
CA LEU A 45 7.17 -22.77 -12.84
C LEU A 45 6.89 -23.36 -14.22
N ALA A 46 7.01 -24.68 -14.39
CA ALA A 46 6.71 -25.37 -15.65
C ALA A 46 5.22 -25.71 -15.83
N ASP A 47 4.42 -25.63 -14.77
CA ASP A 47 2.96 -25.84 -14.77
C ASP A 47 2.20 -24.61 -15.32
N ASP A 48 2.85 -23.44 -15.41
CA ASP A 48 2.26 -22.21 -15.98
C ASP A 48 2.49 -22.15 -17.50
N PRO A 49 1.42 -22.36 -18.33
CA PRO A 49 1.57 -22.45 -19.78
C PRO A 49 2.02 -21.11 -20.42
N ASP A 50 1.72 -19.98 -19.79
CA ASP A 50 2.07 -18.65 -20.26
C ASP A 50 3.34 -18.11 -19.57
N GLY A 51 3.99 -18.92 -18.74
CA GLY A 51 5.18 -18.57 -17.98
C GLY A 51 6.47 -18.60 -18.80
N ASP A 52 7.50 -17.90 -18.30
CA ASP A 52 8.83 -17.81 -18.95
C ASP A 52 9.43 -19.17 -19.25
N VAL A 53 9.30 -20.15 -18.34
CA VAL A 53 9.91 -21.48 -18.47
C VAL A 53 9.37 -22.21 -19.70
N VAL A 54 8.05 -22.20 -19.89
CA VAL A 54 7.40 -22.85 -21.02
C VAL A 54 7.77 -22.17 -22.35
N GLN A 55 7.88 -20.84 -22.37
CA GLN A 55 8.34 -20.13 -23.56
C GLN A 55 9.79 -20.46 -23.92
N ILE A 56 10.67 -20.54 -22.92
CA ILE A 56 12.07 -20.94 -23.17
C ILE A 56 12.15 -22.38 -23.69
N LEU A 57 11.44 -23.32 -23.08
CA LEU A 57 11.40 -24.72 -23.54
C LEU A 57 10.90 -24.81 -24.99
N SER A 58 9.84 -24.08 -25.32
CA SER A 58 9.28 -24.01 -26.67
C SER A 58 10.27 -23.43 -27.67
N HIS A 59 10.98 -22.36 -27.31
CA HIS A 59 11.99 -21.73 -28.18
C HIS A 59 13.11 -22.69 -28.57
N PHE A 60 13.57 -23.52 -27.63
CA PHE A 60 14.63 -24.51 -27.88
C PHE A 60 14.12 -25.89 -28.34
N GLY A 61 12.83 -26.00 -28.64
CA GLY A 61 12.22 -27.24 -29.14
C GLY A 61 12.23 -28.38 -28.11
N VAL A 62 12.15 -28.06 -26.83
CA VAL A 62 11.99 -29.03 -25.74
C VAL A 62 10.51 -29.19 -25.43
N ASP A 63 10.02 -30.41 -25.39
CA ASP A 63 8.64 -30.72 -25.04
C ASP A 63 8.39 -30.38 -23.55
N ALA A 64 7.59 -29.35 -23.30
CA ALA A 64 7.25 -28.87 -21.97
C ALA A 64 6.51 -29.94 -21.14
N VAL A 65 5.66 -30.76 -21.77
CA VAL A 65 4.93 -31.83 -21.09
C VAL A 65 5.87 -32.94 -20.65
N ALA A 66 6.82 -33.33 -21.53
CA ALA A 66 7.85 -34.31 -21.19
C ALA A 66 8.76 -33.79 -20.07
N PHE A 67 9.12 -32.50 -20.11
CA PHE A 67 9.92 -31.86 -19.06
C PHE A 67 9.17 -31.86 -17.72
N LEU A 68 7.91 -31.45 -17.70
CA LEU A 68 7.08 -31.42 -16.49
C LEU A 68 6.97 -32.82 -15.86
N ARG A 69 6.71 -33.86 -16.66
CA ARG A 69 6.66 -35.25 -16.17
C ARG A 69 7.97 -35.70 -15.55
N ALA A 70 9.10 -35.38 -16.17
CA ALA A 70 10.41 -35.76 -15.65
C ALA A 70 10.75 -35.06 -14.32
N VAL A 71 10.31 -33.79 -14.16
CA VAL A 71 10.41 -33.05 -12.88
C VAL A 71 9.49 -33.69 -11.84
N GLU A 72 8.23 -34.00 -12.20
CA GLU A 72 7.27 -34.63 -11.31
C GLU A 72 7.75 -35.99 -10.81
N GLU A 73 8.26 -36.87 -11.70
CA GLU A 73 8.87 -38.13 -11.33
C GLU A 73 10.05 -37.97 -10.34
N THR A 74 10.82 -36.91 -10.51
CA THR A 74 11.91 -36.59 -9.59
C THR A 74 11.40 -36.19 -8.21
N VAL A 75 10.34 -35.35 -8.15
CA VAL A 75 9.70 -34.97 -6.89
C VAL A 75 9.07 -36.17 -6.18
N GLU A 76 8.47 -37.12 -6.91
CA GLU A 76 7.91 -38.36 -6.33
C GLU A 76 8.93 -39.28 -5.68
N ARG A 77 10.16 -39.22 -6.13
CA ARG A 77 11.29 -40.04 -5.56
C ARG A 77 11.88 -39.44 -4.28
N LEU A 78 11.48 -38.22 -3.88
CA LEU A 78 11.96 -37.58 -2.65
C LEU A 78 11.43 -38.31 -1.42
N LYS A 79 12.20 -38.30 -0.34
CA LYS A 79 11.82 -38.96 0.92
C LYS A 79 10.63 -38.23 1.55
N GLY A 80 9.53 -38.96 1.72
CA GLY A 80 8.34 -38.53 2.44
C GLY A 80 8.34 -38.94 3.92
N GLY A 81 7.30 -38.52 4.66
CA GLY A 81 7.09 -38.87 6.07
C GLY A 81 7.24 -37.71 7.04
N ASN A 82 7.40 -36.49 6.55
CA ASN A 82 7.42 -35.29 7.39
C ASN A 82 6.00 -34.90 7.81
N THR A 83 5.76 -34.80 9.11
CA THR A 83 4.51 -34.29 9.71
C THR A 83 4.65 -32.85 10.21
N GLY A 84 5.84 -32.27 10.11
CA GLY A 84 6.15 -30.91 10.54
C GLY A 84 6.14 -29.89 9.38
N ARG A 85 6.53 -28.66 9.67
CA ARG A 85 6.72 -27.63 8.63
C ARG A 85 8.01 -27.92 7.85
N PRO A 86 7.97 -27.98 6.50
CA PRO A 86 9.17 -28.14 5.70
C PRO A 86 10.04 -26.88 5.77
N VAL A 87 11.35 -27.05 5.54
CA VAL A 87 12.32 -25.96 5.42
C VAL A 87 12.73 -25.79 3.95
N PHE A 88 13.23 -24.64 3.58
CA PHE A 88 13.81 -24.45 2.25
C PHE A 88 15.18 -25.13 2.17
N SER A 89 15.42 -25.88 1.10
CA SER A 89 16.73 -26.54 0.91
C SER A 89 17.83 -25.48 0.70
N PRO A 90 19.05 -25.71 1.20
CA PRO A 90 20.19 -24.82 0.95
C PRO A 90 20.45 -24.57 -0.54
N THR A 91 20.29 -25.61 -1.37
CA THR A 91 20.48 -25.54 -2.83
C THR A 91 19.45 -24.61 -3.50
N LEU A 92 18.19 -24.66 -3.07
CA LEU A 92 17.14 -23.75 -3.56
C LEU A 92 17.50 -22.29 -3.23
N MET A 93 17.99 -22.04 -2.03
CA MET A 93 18.38 -20.71 -1.59
C MET A 93 19.58 -20.17 -2.36
N GLU A 94 20.59 -21.02 -2.59
CA GLU A 94 21.75 -20.68 -3.43
C GLU A 94 21.32 -20.37 -4.88
N TRP A 95 20.40 -21.15 -5.43
CA TRP A 95 19.88 -20.92 -6.78
C TRP A 95 19.18 -19.58 -6.92
N ILE A 96 18.33 -19.20 -5.96
CA ILE A 96 17.65 -17.89 -5.93
C ILE A 96 18.67 -16.74 -5.76
N GLN A 97 19.70 -16.91 -4.92
CA GLN A 97 20.76 -15.90 -4.74
C GLN A 97 21.55 -15.67 -6.03
N GLU A 98 21.94 -16.74 -6.73
CA GLU A 98 22.68 -16.61 -7.98
C GLU A 98 21.81 -16.09 -9.12
N ALA A 99 20.51 -16.43 -9.13
CA ALA A 99 19.56 -15.85 -10.06
C ALA A 99 19.37 -14.33 -9.80
N TRP A 100 19.39 -13.89 -8.54
CA TRP A 100 19.37 -12.48 -8.21
C TRP A 100 20.60 -11.74 -8.75
N LEU A 101 21.78 -12.31 -8.63
CA LEU A 101 22.99 -11.73 -9.21
C LEU A 101 22.89 -11.59 -10.72
N LEU A 102 22.38 -12.61 -11.42
CA LEU A 102 22.16 -12.57 -12.86
C LEU A 102 21.09 -11.51 -13.23
N ALA A 103 19.97 -11.49 -12.52
CA ALA A 103 18.89 -10.52 -12.74
C ALA A 103 19.36 -9.08 -12.56
N SER A 104 20.01 -8.81 -11.42
CA SER A 104 20.38 -7.44 -11.03
C SER A 104 21.62 -6.91 -11.76
N VAL A 105 22.66 -7.75 -11.94
CA VAL A 105 23.95 -7.30 -12.48
C VAL A 105 24.00 -7.35 -14.00
N GLU A 106 23.49 -8.43 -14.61
CA GLU A 106 23.62 -8.61 -16.06
C GLU A 106 22.39 -8.14 -16.83
N LEU A 107 21.19 -8.38 -16.28
CA LEU A 107 19.93 -8.09 -16.97
C LEU A 107 19.27 -6.80 -16.50
N SER A 108 19.80 -6.15 -15.47
CA SER A 108 19.25 -4.91 -14.88
C SER A 108 17.76 -5.01 -14.51
N LEU A 109 17.32 -6.19 -14.10
CA LEU A 109 15.94 -6.45 -13.70
C LEU A 109 15.72 -6.11 -12.21
N PRO A 110 14.61 -5.46 -11.84
CA PRO A 110 14.30 -5.11 -10.46
C PRO A 110 13.87 -6.32 -9.61
N HIS A 111 13.43 -7.41 -10.27
CA HIS A 111 12.93 -8.63 -9.64
C HIS A 111 13.48 -9.86 -10.34
N ILE A 112 13.50 -10.97 -9.61
CA ILE A 112 13.84 -12.28 -10.14
C ILE A 112 12.58 -12.85 -10.80
N ARG A 113 12.63 -13.10 -12.11
CA ARG A 113 11.57 -13.78 -12.86
C ARG A 113 11.95 -15.25 -13.12
N ALA A 114 10.96 -16.07 -13.45
CA ALA A 114 11.17 -17.51 -13.66
C ALA A 114 12.19 -17.82 -14.76
N GLY A 115 12.24 -17.03 -15.82
CA GLY A 115 13.22 -17.19 -16.90
C GLY A 115 14.66 -17.00 -16.44
N VAL A 116 14.92 -16.12 -15.47
CA VAL A 116 16.27 -15.91 -14.91
C VAL A 116 16.69 -17.12 -14.06
N LEU A 117 15.77 -17.62 -13.21
CA LEU A 117 15.99 -18.84 -12.45
C LEU A 117 16.32 -20.01 -13.40
N PHE A 118 15.51 -20.17 -14.44
CA PHE A 118 15.69 -21.26 -15.41
C PHE A 118 17.01 -21.12 -16.20
N SER A 119 17.38 -19.91 -16.63
CA SER A 119 18.67 -19.65 -17.28
C SER A 119 19.85 -20.01 -16.38
N ARG A 120 19.74 -19.74 -15.07
CA ARG A 120 20.79 -20.12 -14.12
C ARG A 120 20.88 -21.64 -13.93
N LEU A 121 19.75 -22.35 -13.92
CA LEU A 121 19.72 -23.81 -13.90
C LEU A 121 20.37 -24.39 -15.16
N CYS A 122 20.03 -23.89 -16.35
CA CYS A 122 20.62 -24.35 -17.61
C CYS A 122 22.15 -24.11 -17.67
N SER A 123 22.64 -23.04 -17.03
CA SER A 123 24.08 -22.76 -16.95
C SER A 123 24.85 -23.71 -16.01
N HIS A 124 24.22 -24.22 -14.94
CA HIS A 124 24.82 -25.07 -13.94
C HIS A 124 23.88 -26.22 -13.54
N PRO A 125 23.51 -27.10 -14.49
CA PRO A 125 22.42 -28.05 -14.28
C PRO A 125 22.71 -29.05 -13.15
N GLN A 126 23.94 -29.56 -13.07
CA GLN A 126 24.32 -30.55 -12.03
C GLN A 126 24.52 -29.94 -10.63
N ARG A 127 24.61 -28.62 -10.51
CA ARG A 127 24.75 -27.97 -9.22
C ARG A 127 23.41 -27.73 -8.55
N PHE A 128 22.41 -27.37 -9.33
CA PHE A 128 21.10 -26.98 -8.81
C PHE A 128 20.02 -28.02 -8.99
N GLY A 129 20.16 -28.91 -9.96
CA GLY A 129 19.19 -29.94 -10.31
C GLY A 129 19.68 -31.37 -10.10
N ASN A 130 18.72 -32.27 -9.87
CA ASN A 130 19.00 -33.71 -9.75
C ASN A 130 17.80 -34.47 -10.33
N GLY A 131 18.03 -35.17 -11.46
CA GLY A 131 16.98 -35.99 -12.06
C GLY A 131 17.02 -36.06 -13.58
N PRO A 132 16.15 -36.89 -14.19
CA PRO A 132 16.17 -37.18 -15.64
C PRO A 132 15.79 -35.96 -16.50
N TYR A 133 15.14 -34.94 -15.93
CA TYR A 133 14.82 -33.71 -16.65
C TYR A 133 16.06 -32.93 -17.11
N LEU A 134 17.22 -33.16 -16.48
CA LEU A 134 18.49 -32.53 -16.86
C LEU A 134 18.94 -32.93 -18.26
N ASP A 135 18.62 -34.18 -18.71
CA ASP A 135 18.93 -34.62 -20.06
C ASP A 135 18.17 -33.83 -21.12
N LEU A 136 16.97 -33.42 -20.82
CA LEU A 136 16.16 -32.56 -21.70
C LEU A 136 16.74 -31.13 -21.81
N LEU A 137 17.38 -30.64 -20.75
CA LEU A 137 18.02 -29.32 -20.73
C LEU A 137 19.29 -29.24 -21.57
N GLN A 138 19.90 -30.38 -21.98
CA GLN A 138 21.07 -30.37 -22.88
C GLN A 138 20.76 -29.75 -24.24
N LYS A 139 19.50 -29.70 -24.65
CA LYS A 139 19.06 -29.02 -25.87
C LYS A 139 19.03 -27.50 -25.77
N VAL A 140 19.02 -26.98 -24.56
CA VAL A 140 18.98 -25.52 -24.29
C VAL A 140 20.42 -25.01 -24.27
N GLY A 141 20.77 -24.18 -25.25
CA GLY A 141 22.07 -23.50 -25.30
C GLY A 141 22.21 -22.44 -24.20
N PRO A 142 23.00 -22.65 -23.11
CA PRO A 142 23.02 -21.74 -21.97
C PRO A 142 23.54 -20.35 -22.33
N ASP A 143 24.53 -20.23 -23.21
CA ASP A 143 25.06 -18.93 -23.64
C ASP A 143 24.13 -18.19 -24.59
N GLU A 144 23.37 -18.88 -25.40
CA GLU A 144 22.35 -18.30 -26.27
C GLU A 144 21.17 -17.82 -25.44
N LEU A 145 20.67 -18.68 -24.54
CA LEU A 145 19.60 -18.31 -23.61
C LEU A 145 19.97 -17.07 -22.78
N ARG A 146 21.19 -17.01 -22.24
CA ARG A 146 21.66 -15.88 -21.44
C ARG A 146 21.68 -14.57 -22.23
N ARG A 147 22.11 -14.58 -23.50
CA ARG A 147 22.18 -13.38 -24.36
C ARG A 147 20.82 -12.92 -24.85
N GLN A 148 19.90 -13.84 -25.09
CA GLN A 148 18.62 -13.54 -25.71
C GLN A 148 17.44 -13.71 -24.74
N LEU A 149 17.67 -13.92 -23.44
CA LEU A 149 16.65 -14.24 -22.45
C LEU A 149 15.45 -13.30 -22.51
N LEU A 150 15.68 -11.99 -22.46
CA LEU A 150 14.61 -11.01 -22.47
C LEU A 150 13.83 -10.96 -23.78
N ALA A 151 14.46 -11.30 -24.90
CA ALA A 151 13.79 -11.39 -26.20
C ALA A 151 12.93 -12.65 -26.29
N ILE A 152 13.43 -13.78 -25.78
CA ILE A 152 12.72 -15.07 -25.77
C ILE A 152 11.49 -15.03 -24.88
N VAL A 153 11.57 -14.41 -23.71
CA VAL A 153 10.46 -14.32 -22.75
C VAL A 153 9.60 -13.05 -22.91
N SER A 154 9.85 -12.30 -23.97
CA SER A 154 9.05 -11.11 -24.29
C SER A 154 7.60 -11.50 -24.62
N GLY A 155 6.65 -10.88 -23.91
CA GLY A 155 5.21 -11.20 -24.03
C GLY A 155 4.76 -12.38 -23.17
N SER A 156 5.59 -12.90 -22.29
CA SER A 156 5.15 -13.87 -21.29
C SER A 156 4.21 -13.22 -20.27
N ALA A 157 3.44 -14.03 -19.60
CA ALA A 157 2.55 -13.56 -18.56
C ALA A 157 3.31 -12.94 -17.35
N GLU A 158 4.63 -13.11 -17.27
CA GLU A 158 5.49 -12.46 -16.28
C GLU A 158 5.84 -11.02 -16.66
N ASP A 159 5.74 -10.64 -17.94
CA ASP A 159 5.87 -9.24 -18.38
C ASP A 159 4.65 -8.41 -17.93
N VAL A 160 3.45 -9.01 -17.93
CA VAL A 160 2.20 -8.38 -17.46
C VAL A 160 2.14 -8.32 -15.93
N ALA A 161 2.70 -9.31 -15.25
CA ALA A 161 2.72 -9.40 -13.78
C ALA A 161 3.76 -8.50 -13.10
N ALA A 162 4.63 -7.84 -13.85
CA ALA A 162 5.46 -6.74 -13.32
C ALA A 162 4.62 -5.53 -12.89
N ALA A 163 3.31 -5.50 -13.26
CA ALA A 163 2.29 -4.58 -12.76
C ALA A 163 1.43 -5.29 -11.71
N GLY A 164 1.95 -5.48 -10.49
CA GLY A 164 1.16 -6.00 -9.35
C GLY A 164 0.07 -5.03 -8.91
N PRO A 165 -1.09 -5.52 -8.39
CA PRO A 165 -2.15 -4.68 -7.88
C PRO A 165 -1.73 -4.07 -6.53
N GLY A 166 -1.10 -2.90 -6.56
CA GLY A 166 -0.69 -2.23 -5.32
C GLY A 166 0.23 -1.03 -5.50
N ALA A 167 0.66 -0.75 -6.70
CA ALA A 167 1.25 0.54 -7.04
C ALA A 167 0.66 0.94 -8.39
N GLY A 168 -0.25 1.91 -8.39
CA GLY A 168 -0.74 2.55 -9.60
C GLY A 168 0.43 3.15 -10.37
N ALA A 169 1.11 2.32 -11.16
CA ALA A 169 2.02 2.82 -12.17
C ALA A 169 1.20 3.08 -13.43
N PRO A 170 1.28 4.29 -14.00
CA PRO A 170 0.61 4.63 -15.25
C PRO A 170 1.13 3.74 -16.36
N ALA A 171 0.21 3.32 -17.24
CA ALA A 171 0.54 2.79 -18.55
C ALA A 171 1.36 3.84 -19.30
N ALA A 172 2.68 3.78 -19.15
CA ALA A 172 3.59 4.54 -19.97
C ALA A 172 3.59 3.88 -21.35
N GLY A 173 3.18 4.62 -22.35
CA GLY A 173 3.57 4.36 -23.74
C GLY A 173 5.10 4.16 -23.82
N PRO A 174 5.65 3.72 -24.97
CA PRO A 174 7.05 3.33 -25.06
C PRO A 174 7.93 4.46 -24.51
N ARG A 175 8.48 4.25 -23.32
CA ARG A 175 9.46 5.15 -22.72
C ARG A 175 10.68 5.08 -23.63
N GLY A 176 10.87 6.14 -24.41
CA GLY A 176 12.03 6.27 -25.26
C GLY A 176 13.33 6.08 -24.47
N GLU A 177 14.40 5.81 -25.16
CA GLU A 177 15.77 5.61 -24.65
C GLU A 177 16.35 6.82 -23.88
N SER A 178 15.54 7.85 -23.59
CA SER A 178 15.94 9.12 -22.96
C SER A 178 16.19 8.98 -21.47
N ALA A 179 17.18 9.71 -20.94
CA ALA A 179 17.49 9.74 -19.52
C ALA A 179 16.32 10.30 -18.70
N LEU A 180 15.55 11.27 -19.22
CA LEU A 180 14.34 11.79 -18.59
C LEU A 180 13.29 10.68 -18.41
N GLY A 181 13.01 9.91 -19.47
CA GLY A 181 12.04 8.82 -19.40
C GLY A 181 12.40 7.72 -18.40
N ARG A 182 13.70 7.52 -18.14
CA ARG A 182 14.22 6.46 -17.25
C ARG A 182 14.32 6.87 -15.79
N PHE A 183 14.62 8.13 -15.49
CA PHE A 183 15.00 8.59 -14.16
C PHE A 183 14.07 9.66 -13.58
N THR A 184 12.95 9.97 -14.27
CA THR A 184 11.97 10.94 -13.75
C THR A 184 10.55 10.41 -13.79
N VAL A 185 9.70 10.96 -12.91
CA VAL A 185 8.25 10.78 -12.88
C VAL A 185 7.60 12.07 -13.33
N ASP A 186 6.67 12.03 -14.28
CA ASP A 186 5.99 13.21 -14.80
C ASP A 186 4.73 13.53 -13.98
N PHE A 187 4.83 14.45 -13.02
CA PHE A 187 3.71 14.91 -12.20
C PHE A 187 2.63 15.62 -13.01
N THR A 188 2.99 16.30 -14.10
CA THR A 188 1.99 16.96 -14.96
C THR A 188 1.20 15.95 -15.80
N ALA A 189 1.82 14.85 -16.22
CA ALA A 189 1.11 13.74 -16.86
C ALA A 189 0.19 13.01 -15.86
N GLU A 190 0.65 12.78 -14.62
CA GLU A 190 -0.17 12.21 -13.54
C GLU A 190 -1.38 13.09 -13.23
N ALA A 191 -1.18 14.43 -13.17
CA ALA A 191 -2.25 15.40 -12.96
C ALA A 191 -3.29 15.37 -14.10
N ARG A 192 -2.83 15.33 -15.39
CA ARG A 192 -3.73 15.23 -16.54
C ARG A 192 -4.53 13.94 -16.55
N ALA A 193 -3.95 12.87 -16.07
CA ALA A 193 -4.60 11.56 -15.97
C ALA A 193 -5.52 11.41 -14.72
N GLY A 194 -5.66 12.47 -13.90
CA GLY A 194 -6.50 12.44 -12.70
C GLY A 194 -5.98 11.54 -11.59
N ARG A 195 -4.69 11.16 -11.62
CA ARG A 195 -4.09 10.27 -10.63
C ARG A 195 -3.56 10.97 -9.38
N ILE A 196 -3.42 12.29 -9.44
CA ILE A 196 -3.02 13.11 -8.28
C ILE A 196 -4.25 13.45 -7.44
N ASP A 197 -4.12 13.32 -6.13
CA ASP A 197 -5.15 13.71 -5.17
C ASP A 197 -5.32 15.22 -5.12
N PRO A 198 -6.55 15.73 -4.95
CA PRO A 198 -6.76 17.15 -4.74
C PRO A 198 -6.07 17.60 -3.45
N ILE A 199 -5.36 18.72 -3.52
CA ILE A 199 -4.60 19.27 -2.39
C ILE A 199 -5.40 20.38 -1.73
N PHE A 200 -5.63 20.25 -0.44
CA PHE A 200 -6.39 21.20 0.35
C PHE A 200 -5.53 21.90 1.41
N GLY A 201 -5.84 23.17 1.70
CA GLY A 201 -5.24 23.91 2.81
C GLY A 201 -3.76 24.32 2.62
N ARG A 202 -3.24 24.25 1.39
CA ARG A 202 -1.85 24.62 1.04
C ARG A 202 -1.75 25.70 -0.04
N ASP A 203 -2.83 26.41 -0.27
CA ASP A 203 -2.92 27.42 -1.34
C ASP A 203 -1.92 28.56 -1.18
N ARG A 204 -1.59 28.93 0.06
CA ARG A 204 -0.63 30.00 0.36
C ARG A 204 0.78 29.58 -0.07
N GLU A 205 1.20 28.39 0.31
CA GLU A 205 2.53 27.86 0.01
C GLU A 205 2.68 27.60 -1.49
N ILE A 206 1.64 27.08 -2.16
CA ILE A 206 1.66 26.88 -3.62
C ILE A 206 1.77 28.23 -4.34
N ARG A 207 0.99 29.25 -3.94
CA ARG A 207 1.13 30.61 -4.51
C ARG A 207 2.53 31.15 -4.29
N GLN A 208 3.12 30.96 -3.11
CA GLN A 208 4.49 31.40 -2.84
C GLN A 208 5.51 30.68 -3.74
N MET A 209 5.33 29.39 -4.04
CA MET A 209 6.17 28.68 -5.02
C MET A 209 6.03 29.26 -6.42
N VAL A 210 4.80 29.52 -6.86
CA VAL A 210 4.50 30.15 -8.17
C VAL A 210 5.17 31.53 -8.26
N ASP A 211 5.08 32.36 -7.23
CA ASP A 211 5.73 33.67 -7.17
C ASP A 211 7.25 33.56 -7.27
N ILE A 212 7.85 32.59 -6.60
CA ILE A 212 9.29 32.36 -6.64
C ILE A 212 9.71 31.91 -8.05
N LEU A 213 9.01 30.96 -8.64
CA LEU A 213 9.29 30.46 -9.99
C LEU A 213 9.17 31.56 -11.08
N GLY A 214 8.34 32.57 -10.83
CA GLY A 214 8.18 33.74 -11.72
C GLY A 214 9.32 34.76 -11.65
N ARG A 215 10.23 34.68 -10.70
CA ARG A 215 11.32 35.66 -10.50
C ARG A 215 12.45 35.48 -11.52
N ARG A 216 13.19 36.58 -11.76
CA ARG A 216 14.41 36.54 -12.60
C ARG A 216 15.64 35.98 -11.86
N ARG A 217 15.69 36.07 -10.54
CA ARG A 217 16.78 35.58 -9.66
C ARG A 217 16.17 34.93 -8.44
N LYS A 218 16.87 33.98 -7.83
CA LYS A 218 16.35 33.15 -6.72
C LYS A 218 14.99 32.56 -7.07
N ASN A 219 14.90 32.00 -8.26
CA ASN A 219 13.69 31.48 -8.87
C ASN A 219 13.48 29.97 -8.65
N ASN A 220 14.26 29.36 -7.77
CA ASN A 220 14.08 27.96 -7.40
C ASN A 220 13.52 27.92 -5.96
N PRO A 221 12.25 27.53 -5.77
CA PRO A 221 11.73 27.30 -4.42
C PRO A 221 12.36 26.05 -3.81
N ILE A 222 12.66 26.13 -2.52
CA ILE A 222 12.98 24.96 -1.71
C ILE A 222 11.94 24.84 -0.61
N VAL A 223 11.16 23.78 -0.69
CA VAL A 223 10.12 23.46 0.28
C VAL A 223 10.78 22.88 1.53
N VAL A 224 10.60 23.54 2.67
CA VAL A 224 11.28 23.19 3.91
C VAL A 224 10.26 22.90 5.00
N GLY A 225 10.29 21.71 5.58
CA GLY A 225 9.37 21.29 6.63
C GLY A 225 9.72 19.90 7.15
N GLU A 226 9.17 19.52 8.28
CA GLU A 226 9.39 18.21 8.87
C GLU A 226 8.81 17.08 8.00
N ALA A 227 9.20 15.83 8.28
CA ALA A 227 8.64 14.67 7.58
C ALA A 227 7.13 14.55 7.87
N GLY A 228 6.32 14.22 6.85
CA GLY A 228 4.87 14.05 7.01
C GLY A 228 4.02 15.33 6.96
N VAL A 229 4.63 16.54 6.78
CA VAL A 229 3.85 17.79 6.65
C VAL A 229 3.27 18.02 5.25
N GLY A 230 3.51 17.11 4.29
CA GLY A 230 2.96 17.19 2.94
C GLY A 230 3.81 18.02 1.96
N LYS A 231 5.15 17.92 2.02
CA LYS A 231 6.05 18.62 1.08
C LYS A 231 5.85 18.18 -0.37
N THR A 232 5.74 16.88 -0.61
CA THR A 232 5.51 16.32 -1.95
C THR A 232 4.12 16.69 -2.47
N ALA A 233 3.10 16.68 -1.61
CA ALA A 233 1.75 17.13 -1.95
C ALA A 233 1.71 18.58 -2.47
N LEU A 234 2.55 19.48 -1.94
CA LEU A 234 2.66 20.85 -2.47
C LEU A 234 3.12 20.90 -3.92
N VAL A 235 4.02 19.99 -4.31
CA VAL A 235 4.53 19.88 -5.68
C VAL A 235 3.46 19.28 -6.60
N GLU A 236 2.73 18.30 -6.11
CA GLU A 236 1.55 17.74 -6.78
C GLU A 236 0.47 18.81 -6.98
N GLY A 237 0.23 19.65 -5.96
CA GLY A 237 -0.69 20.79 -6.06
C GLY A 237 -0.25 21.84 -7.08
N LEU A 238 1.06 22.07 -7.22
CA LEU A 238 1.61 22.90 -8.29
C LEU A 238 1.37 22.28 -9.67
N ALA A 239 1.55 20.96 -9.81
CA ALA A 239 1.27 20.25 -11.07
C ALA A 239 -0.21 20.35 -11.46
N LEU A 240 -1.14 20.19 -10.49
CA LEU A 240 -2.57 20.37 -10.72
C LEU A 240 -2.90 21.78 -11.24
N ARG A 241 -2.35 22.83 -10.63
CA ARG A 241 -2.57 24.22 -11.08
C ARG A 241 -1.97 24.49 -12.46
N ILE A 242 -0.80 23.91 -12.79
CA ILE A 242 -0.21 24.02 -14.13
C ILE A 242 -1.13 23.39 -15.18
N VAL A 243 -1.69 22.22 -14.89
CA VAL A 243 -2.59 21.51 -15.82
C VAL A 243 -3.93 22.22 -15.97
N GLN A 244 -4.42 22.90 -14.92
CA GLN A 244 -5.65 23.68 -14.92
C GLN A 244 -5.47 25.10 -15.50
N ASP A 245 -4.26 25.46 -15.94
CA ASP A 245 -3.89 26.81 -16.38
C ASP A 245 -4.08 27.92 -15.32
N ASP A 246 -4.19 27.53 -14.03
CA ASP A 246 -4.28 28.45 -12.88
C ASP A 246 -2.87 28.90 -12.41
N VAL A 247 -2.06 29.32 -13.35
CA VAL A 247 -0.69 29.80 -13.15
C VAL A 247 -0.37 30.96 -14.08
N PRO A 248 0.60 31.84 -13.73
CA PRO A 248 1.08 32.88 -14.63
C PRO A 248 1.57 32.34 -15.98
N GLU A 249 1.52 33.15 -17.03
CA GLU A 249 1.91 32.81 -18.40
C GLU A 249 3.25 32.07 -18.51
N ILE A 250 4.23 32.46 -17.68
CA ILE A 250 5.58 31.89 -17.66
C ILE A 250 5.62 30.42 -17.19
N LEU A 251 4.56 29.91 -16.58
CA LEU A 251 4.43 28.55 -16.07
C LEU A 251 3.41 27.72 -16.86
N LYS A 252 2.69 28.31 -17.82
CA LYS A 252 1.78 27.58 -18.69
C LYS A 252 2.52 26.66 -19.63
N GLY A 253 2.00 25.45 -19.80
CA GLY A 253 2.60 24.45 -20.68
C GLY A 253 3.95 23.90 -20.23
N VAL A 254 4.36 24.18 -18.99
CA VAL A 254 5.57 23.62 -18.36
C VAL A 254 5.30 22.17 -17.94
N ASP A 255 6.25 21.29 -18.16
CA ASP A 255 6.21 19.94 -17.61
C ASP A 255 6.97 19.89 -16.28
N LEU A 256 6.34 19.36 -15.22
CA LEU A 256 6.92 19.20 -13.89
C LEU A 256 7.35 17.74 -13.70
N LEU A 257 8.66 17.50 -13.71
CA LEU A 257 9.26 16.18 -13.63
C LEU A 257 9.94 15.97 -12.26
N GLY A 258 9.58 14.92 -11.57
CA GLY A 258 10.22 14.51 -10.31
C GLY A 258 11.41 13.60 -10.56
N LEU A 259 12.56 13.93 -10.00
CA LEU A 259 13.77 13.13 -10.09
C LEU A 259 13.68 11.92 -9.17
N ASP A 260 13.76 10.72 -9.72
CA ASP A 260 13.79 9.48 -8.93
C ASP A 260 15.22 9.17 -8.47
N MET A 261 15.49 9.51 -7.21
CA MET A 261 16.80 9.28 -6.59
C MET A 261 17.11 7.79 -6.44
N GLY A 262 16.09 6.94 -6.24
CA GLY A 262 16.25 5.50 -6.13
C GLY A 262 16.74 4.89 -7.46
N LEU A 263 16.13 5.26 -8.58
CA LEU A 263 16.52 4.80 -9.91
C LEU A 263 17.90 5.34 -10.33
N LEU A 264 18.23 6.57 -9.95
CA LEU A 264 19.55 7.13 -10.22
C LEU A 264 20.67 6.40 -9.47
N GLN A 265 20.41 5.98 -8.23
CA GLN A 265 21.38 5.29 -7.37
C GLN A 265 21.39 3.77 -7.59
N ALA A 266 20.27 3.19 -8.03
CA ALA A 266 20.16 1.75 -8.24
C ALA A 266 21.18 1.24 -9.26
N GLY A 267 22.06 0.32 -8.82
CA GLY A 267 23.10 -0.26 -9.69
C GLY A 267 24.28 0.64 -10.00
N ALA A 268 24.34 1.87 -9.48
CA ALA A 268 25.49 2.78 -9.66
C ALA A 268 26.66 2.39 -8.73
N SER A 269 27.10 1.12 -8.83
CA SER A 269 28.23 0.61 -8.03
C SER A 269 29.59 1.10 -8.53
N VAL A 270 29.65 1.61 -9.75
CA VAL A 270 30.86 2.16 -10.36
C VAL A 270 30.88 3.66 -10.11
N LYS A 271 32.01 4.16 -9.58
CA LYS A 271 32.24 5.59 -9.35
C LYS A 271 32.03 6.36 -10.65
N GLY A 272 31.15 7.36 -10.64
CA GLY A 272 30.84 8.20 -11.81
C GLY A 272 29.58 7.80 -12.59
N GLU A 273 28.99 6.64 -12.37
CA GLU A 273 27.77 6.25 -13.09
C GLU A 273 26.55 7.07 -12.67
N PHE A 274 26.40 7.33 -11.37
CA PHE A 274 25.38 8.22 -10.84
C PHE A 274 25.51 9.64 -11.42
N GLU A 275 26.73 10.17 -11.44
CA GLU A 275 27.01 11.48 -12.02
C GLU A 275 26.70 11.54 -13.53
N ASN A 276 27.01 10.48 -14.27
CA ASN A 276 26.71 10.39 -15.70
C ASN A 276 25.20 10.34 -15.95
N ARG A 277 24.44 9.59 -15.16
CA ARG A 277 22.97 9.54 -15.26
C ARG A 277 22.35 10.90 -14.94
N LEU A 278 22.76 11.53 -13.85
CA LEU A 278 22.28 12.86 -13.47
C LEU A 278 22.65 13.92 -14.53
N LYS A 279 23.86 13.84 -15.08
CA LYS A 279 24.29 14.71 -16.18
C LYS A 279 23.42 14.50 -17.42
N GLY A 280 23.11 13.25 -17.80
CA GLY A 280 22.21 12.94 -18.89
C GLY A 280 20.82 13.59 -18.71
N VAL A 281 20.23 13.48 -17.51
CA VAL A 281 18.96 14.14 -17.18
C VAL A 281 19.06 15.66 -17.33
N ILE A 282 20.13 16.29 -16.78
CA ILE A 282 20.33 17.74 -16.87
C ILE A 282 20.49 18.21 -18.33
N ASP A 283 21.24 17.48 -19.13
CA ASP A 283 21.50 17.83 -20.53
C ASP A 283 20.22 17.67 -21.38
N GLU A 284 19.39 16.66 -21.13
CA GLU A 284 18.09 16.49 -21.78
C GLU A 284 17.07 17.56 -21.35
N VAL A 285 17.02 17.94 -20.06
CA VAL A 285 16.19 19.08 -19.58
C VAL A 285 16.54 20.36 -20.33
N LYS A 286 17.83 20.63 -20.56
CA LYS A 286 18.29 21.81 -21.30
C LYS A 286 17.97 21.76 -22.78
N ALA A 287 18.01 20.57 -23.38
CA ALA A 287 17.73 20.36 -24.79
C ALA A 287 16.22 20.28 -25.10
N SER A 288 15.37 20.19 -24.09
CA SER A 288 13.92 20.04 -24.26
C SER A 288 13.30 21.27 -24.94
N PRO A 289 12.46 21.07 -25.97
CA PRO A 289 11.72 22.15 -26.64
C PRO A 289 10.63 22.75 -25.73
N LYS A 290 10.14 21.97 -24.75
CA LYS A 290 9.21 22.43 -23.74
C LYS A 290 9.96 22.83 -22.48
N PRO A 291 9.54 23.89 -21.80
CA PRO A 291 10.14 24.24 -20.53
C PRO A 291 9.82 23.18 -19.47
N ILE A 292 10.85 22.73 -18.78
CA ILE A 292 10.77 21.71 -17.71
C ILE A 292 11.15 22.32 -16.38
N ILE A 293 10.41 21.98 -15.34
CA ILE A 293 10.77 22.19 -13.94
C ILE A 293 11.12 20.84 -13.32
N LEU A 294 12.32 20.72 -12.77
CA LEU A 294 12.76 19.48 -12.14
C LEU A 294 12.46 19.53 -10.62
N PHE A 295 11.67 18.62 -10.13
CA PHE A 295 11.46 18.42 -8.70
C PHE A 295 12.49 17.46 -8.14
N ILE A 296 13.08 17.83 -7.01
CA ILE A 296 14.09 17.04 -6.30
C ILE A 296 13.63 16.86 -4.86
N ASP A 297 13.10 15.68 -4.56
CA ASP A 297 12.79 15.34 -3.17
C ASP A 297 14.06 14.95 -2.42
N GLU A 298 14.06 15.15 -1.10
CA GLU A 298 15.22 14.94 -0.24
C GLU A 298 16.52 15.52 -0.83
N ALA A 299 16.44 16.75 -1.35
CA ALA A 299 17.53 17.39 -2.09
C ALA A 299 18.87 17.48 -1.33
N HIS A 300 18.84 17.29 -0.01
CA HIS A 300 20.04 17.18 0.81
C HIS A 300 20.87 15.94 0.47
N THR A 301 20.26 14.88 -0.06
CA THR A 301 20.96 13.65 -0.47
C THR A 301 21.93 13.92 -1.63
N LEU A 302 21.56 14.81 -2.56
CA LEU A 302 22.42 15.25 -3.67
C LEU A 302 23.59 16.12 -3.23
N ILE A 303 23.45 16.80 -2.08
CA ILE A 303 24.43 17.79 -1.61
C ILE A 303 25.31 17.20 -0.51
N GLY A 304 24.77 16.28 0.29
CA GLY A 304 25.39 15.70 1.48
C GLY A 304 25.92 14.29 1.34
N ALA A 305 25.76 13.63 0.20
CA ALA A 305 26.18 12.24 -0.05
C ALA A 305 27.70 11.99 0.00
N GLY A 306 28.49 13.02 0.34
CA GLY A 306 29.95 12.99 0.49
C GLY A 306 30.48 12.58 1.87
N GLY A 307 29.87 11.61 2.53
CA GLY A 307 30.31 11.11 3.86
C GLY A 307 31.53 10.19 3.85
N ALA A 308 32.04 9.75 2.72
CA ALA A 308 33.35 9.10 2.56
C ALA A 308 34.10 9.82 1.45
N ALA A 309 35.43 9.99 1.58
CA ALA A 309 36.28 10.72 0.64
C ALA A 309 36.00 10.26 -0.82
N GLY A 310 35.24 11.05 -1.58
CA GLY A 310 34.93 10.80 -2.99
C GLY A 310 33.47 10.98 -3.45
N GLY A 311 32.52 11.39 -2.61
CA GLY A 311 31.09 11.45 -2.93
C GLY A 311 30.50 12.86 -3.07
N SER A 312 31.22 13.85 -3.57
CA SER A 312 30.75 15.26 -3.56
C SER A 312 30.29 15.82 -4.91
N ASP A 313 30.12 15.01 -5.95
CA ASP A 313 30.08 15.59 -7.30
C ASP A 313 28.69 15.89 -7.85
N ALA A 314 27.61 15.35 -7.31
CA ALA A 314 26.25 15.66 -7.76
C ALA A 314 25.89 17.15 -7.59
N ALA A 315 26.25 17.73 -6.44
CA ALA A 315 26.06 19.17 -6.21
C ALA A 315 26.87 20.02 -7.19
N ASN A 316 28.08 19.58 -7.54
CA ASN A 316 28.94 20.27 -8.46
C ASN A 316 28.42 20.25 -9.90
N LEU A 317 27.64 19.24 -10.29
CA LEU A 317 26.95 19.18 -11.59
C LEU A 317 25.75 20.13 -11.65
N LEU A 318 24.98 20.21 -10.56
CA LEU A 318 23.80 21.08 -10.48
C LEU A 318 24.16 22.57 -10.34
N LYS A 319 25.17 22.92 -9.55
CA LYS A 319 25.57 24.31 -9.27
C LYS A 319 25.81 25.16 -10.53
N PRO A 320 26.54 24.70 -11.55
CA PRO A 320 26.73 25.47 -12.78
C PRO A 320 25.43 25.68 -13.57
N ALA A 321 24.58 24.67 -13.68
CA ALA A 321 23.32 24.76 -14.40
C ALA A 321 22.33 25.73 -13.71
N LEU A 322 22.23 25.63 -12.38
CA LEU A 322 21.46 26.57 -11.55
C LEU A 322 22.04 27.98 -11.62
N ALA A 323 23.38 28.12 -11.65
CA ALA A 323 24.04 29.41 -11.69
C ALA A 323 23.77 30.17 -12.98
N ARG A 324 23.73 29.47 -14.12
CA ARG A 324 23.41 30.05 -15.43
C ARG A 324 21.91 30.24 -15.66
N GLY A 325 21.05 29.68 -14.79
CA GLY A 325 19.59 29.71 -14.98
C GLY A 325 19.09 28.74 -16.08
N GLU A 326 19.93 27.79 -16.46
CA GLU A 326 19.62 26.76 -17.46
C GLU A 326 18.69 25.67 -16.91
N LEU A 327 18.59 25.57 -15.60
CA LEU A 327 17.78 24.60 -14.89
C LEU A 327 16.85 25.32 -13.91
N ARG A 328 15.56 25.07 -14.01
CA ARG A 328 14.55 25.46 -13.01
C ARG A 328 14.27 24.26 -12.13
N THR A 329 14.33 24.44 -10.81
CA THR A 329 14.12 23.36 -9.87
C THR A 329 13.18 23.76 -8.75
N VAL A 330 12.40 22.79 -8.29
CA VAL A 330 11.73 22.79 -7.00
C VAL A 330 12.44 21.74 -6.14
N ALA A 331 12.89 22.10 -4.96
CA ALA A 331 13.55 21.17 -4.05
C ALA A 331 12.69 20.96 -2.80
N ALA A 332 12.79 19.81 -2.16
CA ALA A 332 12.20 19.55 -0.85
C ALA A 332 13.26 19.00 0.12
N THR A 333 13.18 19.40 1.39
CA THR A 333 14.10 18.94 2.45
C THR A 333 13.52 19.24 3.83
N THR A 334 14.14 18.75 4.90
CA THR A 334 13.80 19.14 6.27
C THR A 334 14.47 20.45 6.66
N TRP A 335 13.99 21.09 7.74
CA TRP A 335 14.56 22.36 8.22
C TRP A 335 15.99 22.22 8.70
N SER A 336 16.30 21.11 9.38
CA SER A 336 17.65 20.81 9.88
C SER A 336 18.65 20.61 8.74
N GLU A 337 18.25 19.92 7.68
CA GLU A 337 19.07 19.65 6.50
C GLU A 337 19.25 20.90 5.63
N TYR A 338 18.20 21.72 5.49
CA TYR A 338 18.31 23.01 4.83
C TYR A 338 19.41 23.88 5.47
N LYS A 339 19.38 24.02 6.81
CA LYS A 339 20.42 24.78 7.53
C LYS A 339 21.81 24.18 7.39
N LYS A 340 21.90 22.86 7.37
CA LYS A 340 23.19 22.15 7.31
C LYS A 340 23.84 22.23 5.94
N TYR A 341 23.06 22.08 4.86
CA TYR A 341 23.59 21.86 3.51
C TYR A 341 23.35 23.03 2.55
N PHE A 342 22.19 23.70 2.61
CA PHE A 342 21.83 24.78 1.68
C PHE A 342 22.22 26.17 2.17
N GLU A 343 21.94 26.49 3.42
CA GLU A 343 22.18 27.80 3.99
C GLU A 343 23.68 28.10 4.09
N LYS A 344 24.50 27.09 4.39
CA LYS A 344 25.95 27.20 4.51
C LYS A 344 26.69 27.31 3.17
N ASP A 345 26.05 26.89 2.06
CA ASP A 345 26.64 26.99 0.74
C ASP A 345 26.20 28.29 0.04
N PRO A 346 27.12 29.28 -0.14
CA PRO A 346 26.75 30.55 -0.72
C PRO A 346 26.22 30.50 -2.15
N ALA A 347 26.62 29.47 -2.91
CA ALA A 347 26.15 29.27 -4.30
C ALA A 347 24.69 28.83 -4.33
N LEU A 348 24.30 27.92 -3.44
CA LEU A 348 22.93 27.42 -3.33
C LEU A 348 22.01 28.44 -2.62
N ALA A 349 22.46 29.06 -1.53
CA ALA A 349 21.70 30.08 -0.79
C ALA A 349 21.28 31.27 -1.66
N ARG A 350 22.08 31.60 -2.69
CA ARG A 350 21.77 32.67 -3.66
C ARG A 350 20.79 32.24 -4.75
N ARG A 351 20.50 30.94 -4.89
CA ARG A 351 19.67 30.39 -5.97
C ARG A 351 18.34 29.86 -5.48
N PHE A 352 18.31 29.32 -4.27
CA PHE A 352 17.12 28.79 -3.65
C PHE A 352 16.45 29.82 -2.72
N GLN A 353 15.12 29.80 -2.71
CA GLN A 353 14.29 30.59 -1.81
C GLN A 353 13.46 29.62 -0.96
N PRO A 354 13.60 29.62 0.38
CA PRO A 354 12.83 28.71 1.21
C PRO A 354 11.34 29.06 1.23
N VAL A 355 10.51 28.04 1.13
CA VAL A 355 9.07 28.02 1.38
C VAL A 355 8.89 27.15 2.61
N LYS A 356 8.57 27.76 3.74
CA LYS A 356 8.38 27.03 5.00
C LYS A 356 7.01 26.38 5.01
N VAL A 357 6.97 25.09 5.29
CA VAL A 357 5.75 24.30 5.46
C VAL A 357 5.66 23.88 6.91
N GLU A 358 4.69 24.45 7.59
CA GLU A 358 4.42 24.14 9.00
C GLU A 358 3.39 23.02 9.11
N GLU A 359 3.44 22.28 10.22
CA GLU A 359 2.39 21.33 10.56
C GLU A 359 1.08 22.10 10.73
N PRO A 360 -0.04 21.71 10.06
CA PRO A 360 -1.33 22.32 10.29
C PRO A 360 -1.81 21.97 11.70
N ASP A 361 -2.60 22.87 12.30
CA ASP A 361 -3.34 22.57 13.52
C ASP A 361 -4.42 21.50 13.28
N ALA A 362 -5.09 21.07 14.34
CA ALA A 362 -6.09 20.01 14.23
C ALA A 362 -7.27 20.39 13.33
N GLU A 363 -7.66 21.66 13.29
CA GLU A 363 -8.75 22.16 12.45
C GLU A 363 -8.34 22.17 10.98
N GLY A 364 -7.16 22.69 10.67
CA GLY A 364 -6.58 22.66 9.33
C GLY A 364 -6.37 21.25 8.82
N ALA A 365 -5.87 20.36 9.70
CA ALA A 365 -5.72 18.94 9.37
C ALA A 365 -7.07 18.27 9.07
N ALA A 366 -8.11 18.54 9.86
CA ALA A 366 -9.46 18.05 9.59
C ALA A 366 -9.99 18.54 8.22
N GLY A 367 -9.70 19.81 7.87
CA GLY A 367 -10.04 20.35 6.55
C GLY A 367 -9.37 19.62 5.40
N MET A 368 -8.07 19.28 5.54
CA MET A 368 -7.32 18.49 4.56
C MET A 368 -7.88 17.07 4.45
N LEU A 369 -8.14 16.40 5.57
CA LEU A 369 -8.70 15.05 5.62
C LEU A 369 -10.10 14.97 5.01
N ARG A 370 -10.96 16.00 5.20
CA ARG A 370 -12.27 16.09 4.53
C ARG A 370 -12.14 16.08 3.01
N GLY A 371 -11.13 16.76 2.50
CA GLY A 371 -10.85 16.77 1.06
C GLY A 371 -10.45 15.42 0.49
N LEU A 372 -9.81 14.58 1.28
CA LEU A 372 -9.39 13.22 0.89
C LEU A 372 -10.45 12.14 1.16
N ARG A 373 -11.47 12.46 1.96
CA ARG A 373 -12.49 11.51 2.44
C ARG A 373 -13.10 10.66 1.33
N SER A 374 -13.60 11.29 0.26
CA SER A 374 -14.29 10.59 -0.82
C SER A 374 -13.40 9.57 -1.56
N ARG A 375 -12.09 9.83 -1.66
CA ARG A 375 -11.14 8.89 -2.23
C ARG A 375 -10.92 7.66 -1.36
N TYR A 376 -10.78 7.85 -0.04
CA TYR A 376 -10.67 6.74 0.90
C TYR A 376 -11.96 5.92 0.98
N GLU A 377 -13.13 6.58 0.93
CA GLU A 377 -14.43 5.91 0.82
C GLU A 377 -14.52 5.04 -0.43
N ALA A 378 -14.09 5.55 -1.58
CA ALA A 378 -14.08 4.80 -2.84
C ALA A 378 -13.09 3.62 -2.83
N ALA A 379 -11.89 3.81 -2.26
CA ALA A 379 -10.84 2.79 -2.20
C ALA A 379 -11.21 1.62 -1.26
N HIS A 380 -11.75 1.95 -0.08
CA HIS A 380 -12.13 0.95 0.92
C HIS A 380 -13.56 0.47 0.78
N LYS A 381 -14.42 1.19 0.04
CA LYS A 381 -15.87 0.92 -0.10
C LYS A 381 -16.60 0.97 1.25
N VAL A 382 -16.19 1.87 2.12
CA VAL A 382 -16.77 2.12 3.44
C VAL A 382 -17.07 3.60 3.60
N HIS A 383 -18.13 3.93 4.29
CA HIS A 383 -18.47 5.32 4.60
C HIS A 383 -17.62 5.84 5.76
N ILE A 384 -17.13 7.07 5.65
CA ILE A 384 -16.34 7.74 6.69
C ILE A 384 -17.14 8.94 7.21
N THR A 385 -17.52 8.94 8.48
CA THR A 385 -18.29 10.06 9.06
C THR A 385 -17.42 11.31 9.25
N ASP A 386 -18.03 12.50 9.22
CA ASP A 386 -17.30 13.74 9.51
C ASP A 386 -16.76 13.76 10.96
N ALA A 387 -17.48 13.13 11.88
CA ALA A 387 -17.03 12.94 13.25
C ALA A 387 -15.74 12.09 13.32
N ALA A 388 -15.59 11.08 12.46
CA ALA A 388 -14.36 10.28 12.35
C ALA A 388 -13.19 11.12 11.83
N VAL A 389 -13.43 11.98 10.83
CA VAL A 389 -12.40 12.89 10.30
C VAL A 389 -11.93 13.87 11.38
N ALA A 390 -12.87 14.50 12.10
CA ALA A 390 -12.55 15.40 13.20
C ALA A 390 -11.81 14.68 14.35
N ALA A 391 -12.26 13.46 14.69
CA ALA A 391 -11.60 12.62 15.67
C ALA A 391 -10.18 12.23 15.23
N ALA A 392 -9.97 11.84 13.96
CA ALA A 392 -8.66 11.50 13.43
C ALA A 392 -7.67 12.67 13.55
N ALA A 393 -8.08 13.87 13.19
CA ALA A 393 -7.25 15.06 13.33
C ALA A 393 -6.92 15.38 14.81
N SER A 394 -7.92 15.40 15.68
CA SER A 394 -7.76 15.78 17.08
C SER A 394 -7.01 14.74 17.90
N LEU A 395 -7.35 13.45 17.75
CA LEU A 395 -6.70 12.37 18.49
C LEU A 395 -5.27 12.14 18.00
N ALA A 396 -5.02 12.24 16.69
CA ALA A 396 -3.65 12.17 16.17
C ALA A 396 -2.79 13.33 16.71
N SER A 397 -3.32 14.56 16.78
CA SER A 397 -2.61 15.70 17.37
C SER A 397 -2.24 15.44 18.83
N ARG A 398 -3.14 14.82 19.59
CA ARG A 398 -3.02 14.66 21.04
C ARG A 398 -2.21 13.45 21.47
N TYR A 399 -2.36 12.32 20.77
CA TYR A 399 -1.83 11.03 21.21
C TYR A 399 -0.70 10.47 20.35
N ILE A 400 -0.56 10.93 19.08
CA ILE A 400 0.50 10.45 18.19
C ILE A 400 1.64 11.48 18.17
N SER A 401 2.70 11.20 18.94
CA SER A 401 3.93 11.98 18.97
C SER A 401 4.94 11.45 17.94
N GLY A 402 5.84 12.32 17.46
CA GLY A 402 6.91 11.95 16.52
C GLY A 402 6.50 11.84 15.06
N ARG A 403 5.24 12.11 14.74
CA ARG A 403 4.70 12.27 13.38
C ARG A 403 3.95 13.60 13.26
N HIS A 404 3.82 14.10 12.02
CA HIS A 404 3.19 15.38 11.75
C HIS A 404 1.91 15.24 10.91
N HIS A 405 0.99 16.21 11.06
CA HIS A 405 -0.15 16.33 10.17
C HIS A 405 0.27 16.87 8.79
N PRO A 406 -0.42 16.45 7.70
CA PRO A 406 -1.62 15.59 7.67
C PRO A 406 -1.33 14.09 7.73
N ASP A 407 -0.08 13.65 7.56
CA ASP A 407 0.32 12.24 7.40
C ASP A 407 -0.23 11.32 8.50
N LYS A 408 -0.03 11.68 9.79
CA LYS A 408 -0.55 10.88 10.91
C LYS A 408 -2.08 10.78 10.94
N GLY A 409 -2.79 11.80 10.46
CA GLY A 409 -4.25 11.79 10.35
C GLY A 409 -4.75 10.94 9.19
N VAL A 410 -4.04 10.97 8.06
CA VAL A 410 -4.28 10.14 6.87
C VAL A 410 -4.09 8.67 7.22
N ASP A 411 -2.95 8.29 7.79
CA ASP A 411 -2.66 6.92 8.22
C ASP A 411 -3.72 6.37 9.19
N LEU A 412 -4.19 7.23 10.08
CA LEU A 412 -5.20 6.85 11.07
C LEU A 412 -6.55 6.57 10.42
N LEU A 413 -6.99 7.42 9.47
CA LEU A 413 -8.23 7.21 8.72
C LEU A 413 -8.14 5.99 7.80
N ASP A 414 -7.03 5.83 7.10
CA ASP A 414 -6.78 4.69 6.22
C ASP A 414 -6.85 3.37 7.00
N THR A 415 -6.15 3.31 8.15
CA THR A 415 -6.18 2.14 9.02
C THR A 415 -7.58 1.87 9.58
N ALA A 416 -8.31 2.91 9.98
CA ALA A 416 -9.68 2.75 10.48
C ALA A 416 -10.61 2.24 9.38
N ALA A 417 -10.50 2.77 8.15
CA ALA A 417 -11.29 2.33 7.01
C ALA A 417 -10.96 0.88 6.60
N ALA A 418 -9.69 0.50 6.60
CA ALA A 418 -9.26 -0.87 6.35
C ALA A 418 -9.82 -1.84 7.40
N ARG A 419 -9.82 -1.48 8.70
CA ARG A 419 -10.39 -2.31 9.78
C ARG A 419 -11.89 -2.52 9.61
N VAL A 420 -12.65 -1.46 9.30
CA VAL A 420 -14.08 -1.57 9.06
C VAL A 420 -14.36 -2.50 7.88
N LYS A 421 -13.63 -2.33 6.76
CA LYS A 421 -13.73 -3.21 5.59
C LYS A 421 -13.45 -4.68 5.93
N ILE A 422 -12.40 -4.94 6.71
CA ILE A 422 -12.04 -6.28 7.15
C ILE A 422 -13.14 -6.85 8.06
N ALA A 423 -13.67 -6.07 9.00
CA ALA A 423 -14.74 -6.51 9.89
C ALA A 423 -16.03 -6.91 9.15
N HIS A 424 -16.31 -6.33 7.97
CA HIS A 424 -17.43 -6.73 7.12
C HIS A 424 -17.27 -8.12 6.51
N THR A 425 -16.05 -8.66 6.42
CA THR A 425 -15.77 -9.91 5.69
C THR A 425 -15.19 -11.01 6.57
N THR A 426 -14.69 -10.68 7.77
CA THR A 426 -14.02 -11.64 8.66
C THR A 426 -14.77 -11.85 9.96
N ARG A 427 -14.50 -12.99 10.58
CA ARG A 427 -15.02 -13.28 11.93
C ARG A 427 -14.36 -12.36 12.96
N PRO A 428 -15.10 -11.92 14.01
CA PRO A 428 -14.54 -11.13 15.10
C PRO A 428 -13.43 -11.86 15.85
N GLY A 429 -12.37 -11.15 16.23
CA GLY A 429 -11.27 -11.72 17.00
C GLY A 429 -11.71 -12.37 18.33
N ALA A 430 -12.74 -11.82 18.97
CA ALA A 430 -13.31 -12.42 20.19
C ALA A 430 -13.85 -13.86 19.95
N LEU A 431 -14.41 -14.14 18.76
CA LEU A 431 -14.88 -15.47 18.39
C LEU A 431 -13.71 -16.45 18.17
N GLU A 432 -12.63 -15.96 17.53
CA GLU A 432 -11.40 -16.73 17.37
C GLU A 432 -10.75 -17.06 18.72
N ASP A 433 -10.72 -16.10 19.64
CA ASP A 433 -10.16 -16.30 20.99
C ASP A 433 -10.94 -17.35 21.78
N LEU A 434 -12.28 -17.36 21.69
CA LEU A 434 -13.10 -18.40 22.29
C LEU A 434 -12.83 -19.77 21.66
N THR A 435 -12.72 -19.84 20.34
CA THR A 435 -12.39 -21.06 19.61
C THR A 435 -11.02 -21.61 20.06
N ARG A 436 -9.98 -20.77 20.16
CA ARG A 436 -8.66 -21.17 20.65
C ARG A 436 -8.68 -21.66 22.11
N LYS A 437 -9.51 -21.02 22.97
CA LYS A 437 -9.70 -21.46 24.36
C LYS A 437 -10.37 -22.84 24.42
N ILE A 438 -11.34 -23.12 23.55
CA ILE A 438 -12.00 -24.43 23.45
C ILE A 438 -10.99 -25.48 23.01
N GLU A 439 -10.27 -25.25 21.91
CA GLU A 439 -9.25 -26.18 21.42
C GLU A 439 -8.14 -26.47 22.44
N ALA A 440 -7.75 -25.47 23.22
CA ALA A 440 -6.74 -25.66 24.28
C ALA A 440 -7.30 -26.54 25.41
N ALA A 441 -8.54 -26.31 25.84
CA ALA A 441 -9.18 -27.09 26.90
C ALA A 441 -9.49 -28.53 26.43
N GLU A 442 -9.91 -28.73 25.19
CA GLU A 442 -10.13 -30.05 24.61
C GLU A 442 -8.83 -30.86 24.51
N ARG A 443 -7.73 -30.22 24.12
CA ARG A 443 -6.40 -30.87 24.07
C ARG A 443 -5.92 -31.29 25.45
N GLU A 444 -6.11 -30.44 26.47
CA GLU A 444 -5.78 -30.78 27.87
C GLU A 444 -6.66 -31.93 28.38
N HIS A 445 -7.98 -31.86 28.16
CA HIS A 445 -8.94 -32.91 28.53
C HIS A 445 -8.61 -34.26 27.88
N ALA A 446 -8.31 -34.27 26.58
CA ALA A 446 -7.93 -35.49 25.87
C ALA A 446 -6.59 -36.06 26.33
N ALA A 447 -5.62 -35.21 26.74
CA ALA A 447 -4.36 -35.67 27.30
C ALA A 447 -4.55 -36.37 28.67
N LEU A 448 -5.30 -35.73 29.58
CA LEU A 448 -5.62 -36.30 30.88
C LEU A 448 -6.45 -37.59 30.77
N GLY A 449 -7.37 -37.67 29.80
CA GLY A 449 -8.12 -38.87 29.47
C GLY A 449 -7.20 -40.03 29.05
N ARG A 450 -6.24 -39.81 28.16
CA ARG A 450 -5.25 -40.80 27.76
C ARG A 450 -4.37 -41.30 28.90
N ASP A 451 -3.94 -40.38 29.77
CA ASP A 451 -3.11 -40.74 30.95
C ASP A 451 -3.92 -41.58 31.92
N ARG A 452 -5.18 -41.25 32.18
CA ARG A 452 -6.11 -42.05 32.98
C ARG A 452 -6.29 -43.46 32.39
N ASP A 453 -6.56 -43.56 31.10
CA ASP A 453 -6.78 -44.82 30.40
C ASP A 453 -5.52 -45.70 30.34
N ALA A 454 -4.33 -45.06 30.37
CA ALA A 454 -3.02 -45.73 30.51
C ALA A 454 -2.68 -46.13 31.94
N GLY A 455 -3.56 -45.87 32.95
CA GLY A 455 -3.39 -46.26 34.34
C GLY A 455 -2.54 -45.29 35.17
N PHE A 456 -2.24 -44.09 34.69
CA PHE A 456 -1.56 -43.05 35.49
C PHE A 456 -2.53 -42.35 36.42
N ALA A 457 -2.02 -41.88 37.54
CA ALA A 457 -2.81 -41.10 38.50
C ALA A 457 -3.10 -39.71 37.92
N VAL A 458 -4.35 -39.42 37.64
CA VAL A 458 -4.84 -38.13 37.10
C VAL A 458 -5.73 -37.47 38.13
N ASP A 459 -5.65 -36.14 38.23
CA ASP A 459 -6.55 -35.36 39.10
C ASP A 459 -7.97 -35.32 38.48
N ALA A 460 -8.88 -36.07 39.07
CA ALA A 460 -10.28 -36.14 38.67
C ALA A 460 -11.00 -34.76 38.81
N ALA A 461 -10.60 -33.96 39.81
CA ALA A 461 -11.17 -32.61 39.97
C ALA A 461 -10.83 -31.71 38.78
N ARG A 462 -9.61 -31.83 38.20
CA ARG A 462 -9.18 -31.08 37.04
C ARG A 462 -9.97 -31.47 35.79
N ILE A 463 -10.29 -32.75 35.59
CA ILE A 463 -11.12 -33.20 34.47
C ILE A 463 -12.52 -32.59 34.58
N THR A 464 -13.16 -32.66 35.74
CA THR A 464 -14.49 -32.07 35.98
C THR A 464 -14.50 -30.55 35.78
N GLU A 465 -13.43 -29.86 36.21
CA GLU A 465 -13.26 -28.41 35.97
C GLU A 465 -13.16 -28.10 34.50
N LEU A 466 -12.38 -28.87 33.72
CA LEU A 466 -12.25 -28.69 32.27
C LEU A 466 -13.56 -28.94 31.54
N GLU A 467 -14.32 -29.97 31.92
CA GLU A 467 -15.65 -30.25 31.35
C GLU A 467 -16.62 -29.09 31.60
N ALA A 468 -16.69 -28.57 32.81
CA ALA A 468 -17.51 -27.41 33.16
C ALA A 468 -17.07 -26.15 32.40
N LYS A 469 -15.76 -25.94 32.28
CA LYS A 469 -15.19 -24.83 31.46
C LYS A 469 -15.55 -24.97 30.01
N LEU A 470 -15.45 -26.16 29.41
CA LEU A 470 -15.82 -26.41 28.02
C LEU A 470 -17.28 -26.10 27.75
N VAL A 471 -18.20 -26.53 28.65
CA VAL A 471 -19.63 -26.19 28.52
C VAL A 471 -19.84 -24.68 28.53
N THR A 472 -19.21 -23.97 29.46
CA THR A 472 -19.36 -22.50 29.58
C THR A 472 -18.81 -21.77 28.38
N VAL A 473 -17.60 -22.15 27.91
CA VAL A 473 -16.94 -21.46 26.79
C VAL A 473 -17.61 -21.78 25.45
N ASN A 474 -18.11 -23.02 25.25
CA ASN A 474 -18.92 -23.38 24.09
C ASN A 474 -20.23 -22.59 24.04
N GLY A 475 -20.95 -22.46 25.15
CA GLY A 475 -22.15 -21.62 25.22
C GLY A 475 -21.87 -20.17 24.86
N ALA A 476 -20.81 -19.59 25.42
CA ALA A 476 -20.41 -18.22 25.10
C ALA A 476 -19.98 -18.03 23.61
N ARG A 477 -19.35 -19.06 23.01
CA ARG A 477 -19.04 -19.04 21.57
C ARG A 477 -20.30 -19.06 20.73
N ASP A 478 -21.26 -19.96 21.04
CA ASP A 478 -22.48 -20.13 20.27
C ASP A 478 -23.36 -18.86 20.33
N ASP A 479 -23.47 -18.25 21.52
CA ASP A 479 -24.18 -16.98 21.72
C ASP A 479 -23.52 -15.83 20.90
N LEU A 480 -22.19 -15.76 20.95
CA LEU A 480 -21.45 -14.73 20.21
C LEU A 480 -21.52 -14.94 18.69
N GLU A 481 -21.50 -16.21 18.24
CA GLU A 481 -21.62 -16.56 16.81
C GLU A 481 -23.03 -16.22 16.28
N ALA A 482 -24.06 -16.53 17.04
CA ALA A 482 -25.44 -16.17 16.68
C ALA A 482 -25.63 -14.65 16.57
N ARG A 483 -25.08 -13.90 17.54
CA ARG A 483 -25.08 -12.44 17.51
C ARG A 483 -24.31 -11.91 16.30
N TRP A 484 -23.12 -12.43 16.02
CA TRP A 484 -22.32 -12.01 14.85
C TRP A 484 -23.05 -12.28 13.54
N GLN A 485 -23.68 -13.44 13.37
CA GLN A 485 -24.46 -13.75 12.17
C GLN A 485 -25.62 -12.78 11.97
N ALA A 486 -26.33 -12.44 13.05
CA ALA A 486 -27.44 -11.50 13.00
C ALA A 486 -26.96 -10.06 12.65
N GLU A 487 -25.88 -9.59 13.28
CA GLU A 487 -25.26 -8.30 12.94
C GLU A 487 -24.75 -8.28 11.49
N HIS A 488 -24.09 -9.35 11.04
CA HIS A 488 -23.57 -9.45 9.67
C HIS A 488 -24.70 -9.38 8.62
N ALA A 489 -25.79 -10.08 8.83
CA ALA A 489 -26.94 -10.03 7.93
C ALA A 489 -27.58 -8.62 7.88
N ALA A 490 -27.71 -7.97 9.04
CA ALA A 490 -28.26 -6.62 9.13
C ALA A 490 -27.33 -5.57 8.47
N VAL A 491 -26.01 -5.66 8.67
CA VAL A 491 -25.02 -4.79 8.01
C VAL A 491 -25.03 -5.01 6.51
N ALA A 492 -25.06 -6.27 6.04
CA ALA A 492 -25.12 -6.57 4.61
C ALA A 492 -26.36 -5.94 3.95
N ARG A 493 -27.53 -5.99 4.60
CA ARG A 493 -28.75 -5.34 4.09
C ARG A 493 -28.62 -3.82 4.02
N VAL A 494 -28.07 -3.18 5.04
CA VAL A 494 -27.84 -1.71 5.02
C VAL A 494 -26.90 -1.33 3.87
N LEU A 495 -25.80 -2.07 3.67
CA LEU A 495 -24.83 -1.80 2.59
C LEU A 495 -25.44 -2.05 1.20
N GLU A 496 -26.33 -3.01 1.05
CA GLU A 496 -27.06 -3.26 -0.19
C GLU A 496 -27.97 -2.08 -0.53
N VAL A 497 -28.83 -1.67 0.40
CA VAL A 497 -29.76 -0.54 0.20
C VAL A 497 -29.00 0.77 -0.05
N ARG A 498 -27.86 1.01 0.63
CA ARG A 498 -27.01 2.17 0.33
C ARG A 498 -26.50 2.17 -1.10
N ARG A 499 -26.01 1.02 -1.62
CA ARG A 499 -25.54 0.89 -3.01
C ARG A 499 -26.66 1.14 -4.02
N GLU A 500 -27.87 0.65 -3.74
CA GLU A 500 -29.03 0.88 -4.59
C GLU A 500 -29.42 2.37 -4.60
N LEU A 501 -29.36 3.04 -3.45
CA LEU A 501 -29.63 4.47 -3.31
C LEU A 501 -28.60 5.30 -4.07
N ASP A 502 -27.30 5.01 -3.91
CA ASP A 502 -26.23 5.71 -4.61
C ASP A 502 -26.37 5.55 -6.14
N ALA A 503 -26.72 4.36 -6.60
CA ALA A 503 -26.97 4.09 -8.02
C ALA A 503 -28.20 4.85 -8.55
N ALA A 504 -29.29 4.91 -7.77
CA ALA A 504 -30.50 5.63 -8.14
C ALA A 504 -30.26 7.16 -8.16
N GLU A 505 -29.52 7.71 -7.19
CA GLU A 505 -29.15 9.13 -7.15
C GLU A 505 -28.21 9.52 -8.30
N ALA A 506 -27.23 8.65 -8.64
CA ALA A 506 -26.35 8.84 -9.77
C ALA A 506 -27.12 8.84 -11.11
N ALA A 507 -28.11 7.95 -11.26
CA ALA A 507 -28.98 7.92 -12.42
C ALA A 507 -29.87 9.16 -12.53
N ALA A 508 -30.39 9.67 -11.41
CA ALA A 508 -31.17 10.89 -11.35
C ALA A 508 -30.33 12.15 -11.64
N ALA A 509 -29.08 12.21 -11.18
CA ALA A 509 -28.15 13.31 -11.44
C ALA A 509 -27.61 13.31 -12.88
N GLY A 510 -27.56 12.16 -13.56
CA GLY A 510 -27.11 12.01 -14.94
C GLY A 510 -28.09 12.55 -15.99
N GLY A 511 -29.32 12.91 -15.60
CA GLY A 511 -30.32 13.49 -16.50
C GLY A 511 -30.07 14.95 -16.93
N ASP A 512 -29.11 15.66 -16.35
CA ASP A 512 -28.93 17.10 -16.55
C ASP A 512 -27.48 17.53 -16.89
N LYS A 513 -26.59 16.58 -17.24
CA LYS A 513 -25.24 16.90 -17.73
C LYS A 513 -24.99 16.26 -19.09
N VAL A 514 -25.00 17.11 -20.13
CA VAL A 514 -24.41 16.81 -21.44
C VAL A 514 -22.98 16.28 -21.21
N PRO A 515 -22.61 15.06 -21.68
CA PRO A 515 -21.27 14.58 -21.50
C PRO A 515 -20.29 15.42 -22.30
N ALA A 516 -19.31 16.00 -21.61
CA ALA A 516 -18.12 16.53 -22.26
C ALA A 516 -17.48 15.37 -23.06
N ALA A 517 -17.44 15.56 -24.39
CA ALA A 517 -16.90 14.62 -25.34
C ALA A 517 -15.44 14.29 -25.01
N GLY A 518 -15.16 13.02 -24.78
CA GLY A 518 -13.78 12.55 -24.72
C GLY A 518 -13.56 11.31 -23.88
N GLU A 519 -14.30 10.23 -24.14
CA GLU A 519 -13.80 8.87 -23.82
C GLU A 519 -14.63 7.82 -24.57
N ASP A 520 -13.94 6.78 -25.05
CA ASP A 520 -14.46 5.59 -25.75
C ASP A 520 -14.81 5.70 -27.24
N LYS A 521 -13.78 6.01 -28.06
CA LYS A 521 -13.77 5.58 -29.47
C LYS A 521 -12.60 4.65 -29.86
N ALA A 522 -11.97 4.00 -28.92
CA ALA A 522 -10.87 3.07 -29.22
C ALA A 522 -11.23 1.57 -29.08
N ALA A 523 -12.38 1.22 -28.55
CA ALA A 523 -12.78 -0.19 -28.36
C ALA A 523 -13.73 -0.77 -29.42
N ALA A 524 -14.17 0.03 -30.41
CA ALA A 524 -15.15 -0.41 -31.40
C ALA A 524 -14.59 -0.65 -32.81
N ALA A 525 -13.27 -0.60 -33.03
CA ALA A 525 -12.66 -0.67 -34.36
C ALA A 525 -11.88 -1.97 -34.68
N ILE A 526 -11.92 -3.00 -33.82
CA ILE A 526 -11.19 -4.28 -34.08
C ILE A 526 -12.15 -5.48 -34.20
N THR A 527 -13.39 -5.29 -34.61
CA THR A 527 -14.28 -6.42 -34.87
C THR A 527 -15.01 -6.25 -36.20
N LYS A 528 -14.26 -6.03 -37.30
CA LYS A 528 -14.76 -6.24 -38.64
C LYS A 528 -13.59 -6.55 -39.57
N SER A 529 -13.19 -7.79 -39.64
CA SER A 529 -12.68 -8.47 -40.84
C SER A 529 -12.24 -9.88 -40.48
N THR A 530 -13.10 -10.82 -40.65
CA THR A 530 -12.82 -12.10 -41.34
C THR A 530 -14.10 -12.91 -41.41
N THR A 531 -14.72 -12.79 -42.57
CA THR A 531 -15.77 -13.69 -43.06
C THR A 531 -15.08 -14.94 -43.58
N THR A 532 -15.36 -16.09 -43.00
CA THR A 532 -15.24 -17.36 -43.74
C THR A 532 -16.37 -18.29 -43.34
N THR A 533 -17.14 -18.65 -44.32
CA THR A 533 -18.24 -19.57 -44.47
C THR A 533 -18.08 -20.91 -43.75
N SER A 534 -19.06 -21.29 -42.95
CA SER A 534 -19.45 -22.70 -42.82
C SER A 534 -20.93 -22.81 -42.50
N THR A 535 -21.59 -23.66 -43.27
CA THR A 535 -22.99 -24.06 -43.35
C THR A 535 -23.56 -24.58 -42.02
N ALA A 536 -24.74 -24.02 -41.65
CA ALA A 536 -25.59 -24.56 -40.58
C ALA A 536 -26.99 -24.91 -41.14
N PRO A 537 -27.67 -25.93 -40.63
CA PRO A 537 -29.06 -26.28 -41.02
C PRO A 537 -30.09 -25.38 -40.30
N PRO A 538 -31.35 -25.32 -40.77
CA PRO A 538 -32.31 -24.26 -40.48
C PRO A 538 -32.98 -24.40 -39.10
N PRO A 539 -33.60 -23.31 -38.60
CA PRO A 539 -34.15 -23.24 -37.25
C PRO A 539 -35.58 -23.81 -37.17
N VAL A 540 -35.87 -24.37 -35.98
CA VAL A 540 -37.23 -24.72 -35.57
C VAL A 540 -37.85 -23.53 -34.86
N GLU A 541 -38.98 -23.06 -35.35
CA GLU A 541 -39.84 -22.05 -34.72
C GLU A 541 -40.40 -22.56 -33.41
N GLY A 542 -40.35 -21.73 -32.36
CA GLY A 542 -41.03 -21.95 -31.10
C GLY A 542 -41.11 -20.66 -30.31
N GLU A 543 -42.29 -20.09 -30.29
CA GLU A 543 -42.76 -18.85 -29.70
C GLU A 543 -42.31 -18.59 -28.26
N GLY A 544 -42.03 -17.31 -27.93
CA GLY A 544 -41.91 -16.83 -26.56
C GLY A 544 -41.20 -15.49 -26.48
N LYS A 545 -41.81 -14.40 -26.96
CA LYS A 545 -41.47 -13.05 -26.57
C LYS A 545 -41.64 -12.91 -25.06
N ALA A 546 -40.56 -12.88 -24.32
CA ALA A 546 -40.53 -12.21 -23.04
C ALA A 546 -40.06 -10.77 -23.30
N GLU A 547 -40.98 -9.84 -23.28
CA GLU A 547 -40.73 -8.42 -23.18
C GLU A 547 -39.87 -8.19 -21.94
N GLY A 548 -38.67 -7.60 -22.14
CA GLY A 548 -37.87 -7.10 -21.04
C GLY A 548 -38.69 -6.04 -20.30
N ALA A 549 -39.07 -6.37 -19.07
CA ALA A 549 -39.63 -5.41 -18.16
C ALA A 549 -38.63 -4.23 -18.04
N PRO A 550 -39.07 -2.97 -18.11
CA PRO A 550 -38.22 -1.84 -17.85
C PRO A 550 -37.66 -2.01 -16.43
N ALA A 551 -36.35 -1.87 -16.27
CA ALA A 551 -35.71 -1.78 -14.95
C ALA A 551 -36.52 -0.73 -14.16
N ALA A 552 -37.21 -1.15 -13.12
CA ALA A 552 -37.97 -0.27 -12.27
C ALA A 552 -36.94 0.77 -11.73
N THR A 553 -37.14 2.02 -12.12
CA THR A 553 -36.41 3.14 -11.53
C THR A 553 -36.83 3.19 -10.07
N LEU A 554 -36.00 2.61 -9.20
CA LEU A 554 -36.23 2.62 -7.77
C LEU A 554 -36.27 4.08 -7.32
N ASP A 555 -37.40 4.48 -6.73
CA ASP A 555 -37.59 5.84 -6.22
C ASP A 555 -36.59 6.09 -5.08
N PRO A 556 -35.69 7.09 -5.19
CA PRO A 556 -34.75 7.44 -4.13
C PRO A 556 -35.40 7.70 -2.77
N ALA A 557 -36.66 8.20 -2.76
CA ALA A 557 -37.41 8.44 -1.52
C ALA A 557 -37.80 7.10 -0.85
N ALA A 558 -38.23 6.11 -1.63
CA ALA A 558 -38.53 4.77 -1.12
C ALA A 558 -37.28 4.08 -0.56
N LEU A 559 -36.15 4.16 -1.27
CA LEU A 559 -34.87 3.60 -0.81
C LEU A 559 -34.36 4.26 0.48
N ARG A 560 -34.53 5.57 0.64
CA ARG A 560 -34.20 6.27 1.91
C ARG A 560 -35.07 5.79 3.08
N ALA A 561 -36.36 5.55 2.84
CA ALA A 561 -37.25 5.00 3.86
C ALA A 561 -36.85 3.56 4.22
N GLU A 562 -36.49 2.74 3.24
CA GLU A 562 -35.99 1.38 3.45
C GLU A 562 -34.67 1.37 4.21
N LEU A 563 -33.74 2.28 3.88
CA LEU A 563 -32.49 2.47 4.59
C LEU A 563 -32.73 2.80 6.08
N ALA A 564 -33.69 3.68 6.37
CA ALA A 564 -34.03 4.02 7.75
C ALA A 564 -34.57 2.79 8.53
N VAL A 565 -35.38 1.95 7.89
CA VAL A 565 -35.86 0.70 8.50
C VAL A 565 -34.71 -0.29 8.71
N ALA A 566 -33.84 -0.46 7.73
CA ALA A 566 -32.66 -1.35 7.85
C ALA A 566 -31.70 -0.88 8.95
N MET A 567 -31.46 0.44 9.07
CA MET A 567 -30.66 1.03 10.14
C MET A 567 -31.30 0.78 11.53
N ALA A 568 -32.61 0.97 11.67
CA ALA A 568 -33.31 0.70 12.92
C ALA A 568 -33.22 -0.79 13.31
N ALA A 569 -33.36 -1.70 12.33
CA ALA A 569 -33.20 -3.13 12.55
C ALA A 569 -31.77 -3.47 13.00
N LEU A 570 -30.75 -2.87 12.38
CA LEU A 570 -29.36 -3.04 12.77
C LEU A 570 -29.14 -2.59 14.23
N HIS A 571 -29.62 -1.41 14.61
CA HIS A 571 -29.50 -0.91 15.99
C HIS A 571 -30.15 -1.81 17.05
N THR A 572 -31.20 -2.57 16.69
CA THR A 572 -31.83 -3.51 17.64
C THR A 572 -30.99 -4.78 17.85
N VAL A 573 -30.17 -5.16 16.88
CA VAL A 573 -29.33 -6.37 16.91
C VAL A 573 -27.93 -6.05 17.44
N GLN A 574 -27.42 -4.86 17.17
CA GLN A 574 -26.09 -4.43 17.64
C GLN A 574 -26.07 -4.26 19.16
N GLY A 575 -25.03 -4.81 19.79
CA GLY A 575 -24.72 -4.53 21.17
C GLY A 575 -23.73 -3.36 21.30
N ASP A 576 -23.37 -3.05 22.53
CA ASP A 576 -22.35 -2.04 22.88
C ASP A 576 -21.14 -2.74 23.53
N PRO A 577 -19.97 -2.79 22.88
CA PRO A 577 -19.66 -2.31 21.51
C PRO A 577 -20.22 -3.23 20.40
N PRO A 578 -20.39 -2.68 19.17
CA PRO A 578 -20.81 -3.46 18.01
C PRO A 578 -19.71 -4.46 17.60
N LEU A 579 -20.10 -5.67 17.16
CA LEU A 579 -19.15 -6.65 16.63
C LEU A 579 -18.70 -6.29 15.20
N ILE A 580 -19.58 -5.69 14.43
CA ILE A 580 -19.32 -5.25 13.06
C ILE A 580 -19.66 -3.76 12.94
N PRO A 581 -18.64 -2.87 12.89
CA PRO A 581 -18.87 -1.46 12.65
C PRO A 581 -19.38 -1.25 11.23
N LEU A 582 -20.49 -0.51 11.05
CA LEU A 582 -21.07 -0.22 9.74
C LEU A 582 -20.22 0.76 8.93
N GLU A 583 -19.63 1.73 9.62
CA GLU A 583 -18.92 2.88 9.03
C GLU A 583 -17.74 3.29 9.90
N VAL A 584 -16.85 4.10 9.34
CA VAL A 584 -15.76 4.68 10.13
C VAL A 584 -16.34 5.81 10.99
N SER A 585 -16.40 5.55 12.29
CA SER A 585 -16.89 6.49 13.31
C SER A 585 -15.74 7.04 14.15
N ALA A 586 -16.01 8.05 14.97
CA ALA A 586 -15.04 8.55 15.96
C ALA A 586 -14.57 7.46 16.92
N GLU A 587 -15.41 6.46 17.19
CA GLU A 587 -15.11 5.34 18.06
C GLU A 587 -14.13 4.36 17.40
N THR A 588 -14.35 4.00 16.12
CA THR A 588 -13.41 3.15 15.37
C THR A 588 -12.03 3.80 15.25
N VAL A 589 -11.99 5.12 15.05
CA VAL A 589 -10.73 5.90 15.06
C VAL A 589 -10.07 5.86 16.44
N SER A 590 -10.83 6.06 17.51
CA SER A 590 -10.32 6.01 18.89
C SER A 590 -9.74 4.63 19.24
N GLN A 591 -10.36 3.56 18.74
CA GLN A 591 -9.86 2.20 18.90
C GLN A 591 -8.49 2.01 18.25
N VAL A 592 -8.31 2.53 17.02
CA VAL A 592 -7.00 2.47 16.33
C VAL A 592 -5.93 3.22 17.12
N VAL A 593 -6.27 4.41 17.62
CA VAL A 593 -5.34 5.20 18.44
C VAL A 593 -4.99 4.46 19.72
N ALA A 594 -5.97 3.82 20.38
CA ALA A 594 -5.73 3.03 21.58
C ALA A 594 -4.75 1.88 21.33
N ASP A 595 -4.92 1.16 20.23
CA ASP A 595 -4.04 0.05 19.86
C ASP A 595 -2.61 0.51 19.56
N TRP A 596 -2.46 1.69 18.92
CA TRP A 596 -1.14 2.24 18.60
C TRP A 596 -0.40 2.83 19.80
N THR A 597 -1.14 3.41 20.75
CA THR A 597 -0.58 4.19 21.86
C THR A 597 -0.64 3.45 23.20
N GLY A 598 -1.48 2.42 23.31
CA GLY A 598 -1.78 1.74 24.57
C GLY A 598 -2.70 2.54 25.51
N VAL A 599 -3.23 3.70 25.07
CA VAL A 599 -4.14 4.53 25.88
C VAL A 599 -5.56 4.01 25.76
N PRO A 600 -6.27 3.68 26.88
CA PRO A 600 -7.63 3.14 26.80
C PRO A 600 -8.63 4.10 26.13
N VAL A 601 -9.49 3.58 25.26
CA VAL A 601 -10.52 4.34 24.52
C VAL A 601 -11.42 5.18 25.44
N GLY A 602 -11.81 4.64 26.58
CA GLY A 602 -12.65 5.34 27.56
C GLY A 602 -12.08 6.68 28.09
N ASN A 603 -10.78 6.90 27.95
CA ASN A 603 -10.14 8.17 28.27
C ASN A 603 -10.13 9.16 27.10
N MET A 604 -10.35 8.68 25.87
CA MET A 604 -10.33 9.49 24.65
C MET A 604 -11.72 10.04 24.29
N VAL A 605 -12.77 9.27 24.56
CA VAL A 605 -14.15 9.60 24.20
C VAL A 605 -14.83 10.50 25.24
N LYS A 606 -14.29 10.59 26.46
CA LYS A 606 -14.86 11.46 27.50
C LYS A 606 -14.75 12.91 27.08
N ASP A 607 -15.89 13.60 27.12
CA ASP A 607 -15.97 15.04 26.86
C ASP A 607 -14.94 15.77 27.76
N GLU A 608 -13.96 16.40 27.10
CA GLU A 608 -12.86 17.08 27.78
C GLU A 608 -13.40 18.20 28.67
N ALA A 609 -14.44 18.87 28.23
CA ALA A 609 -15.10 19.92 28.98
C ALA A 609 -15.70 19.37 30.30
N GLN A 610 -16.41 18.25 30.23
CA GLN A 610 -16.99 17.61 31.40
C GLN A 610 -15.90 17.05 32.34
N SER A 611 -14.83 16.47 31.78
CA SER A 611 -13.68 16.01 32.55
C SER A 611 -12.97 17.13 33.31
N ILE A 612 -12.86 18.32 32.72
CA ILE A 612 -12.25 19.50 33.33
C ILE A 612 -13.18 20.08 34.41
N LEU A 613 -14.49 20.10 34.17
CA LEU A 613 -15.47 20.56 35.16
C LEU A 613 -15.47 19.66 36.40
N ASP A 614 -15.38 18.34 36.22
CA ASP A 614 -15.38 17.35 37.31
C ASP A 614 -14.00 17.12 37.94
N PHE A 615 -12.95 17.82 37.48
CA PHE A 615 -11.56 17.53 37.84
C PHE A 615 -11.30 17.67 39.35
N ASP A 616 -11.82 18.69 39.99
CA ASP A 616 -11.69 18.89 41.45
C ASP A 616 -12.40 17.82 42.26
N ARG A 617 -13.58 17.35 41.80
CA ARG A 617 -14.30 16.25 42.44
C ARG A 617 -13.48 14.95 42.38
N ARG A 618 -12.92 14.60 41.23
CA ARG A 618 -12.11 13.40 41.04
C ARG A 618 -10.79 13.42 41.83
N LEU A 619 -10.18 14.61 41.99
CA LEU A 619 -8.99 14.75 42.82
C LEU A 619 -9.33 14.56 44.29
N LYS A 620 -10.44 15.11 44.80
CA LYS A 620 -10.91 14.96 46.16
C LYS A 620 -11.29 13.52 46.54
N GLU A 621 -11.73 12.73 45.58
CA GLU A 621 -11.98 11.29 45.80
C GLU A 621 -10.69 10.49 46.10
N ARG A 622 -9.56 10.92 45.51
CA ARG A 622 -8.25 10.27 45.69
C ARG A 622 -7.38 10.89 46.76
N ILE A 623 -7.47 12.20 46.97
CA ILE A 623 -6.66 12.98 47.91
C ILE A 623 -7.57 13.42 49.06
N ARG A 624 -7.39 12.88 50.24
CA ARG A 624 -8.17 13.22 51.43
C ARG A 624 -7.42 14.20 52.34
N GLY A 625 -8.12 15.18 52.85
CA GLY A 625 -7.59 16.09 53.88
C GLY A 625 -6.82 17.31 53.32
N GLN A 626 -6.78 17.54 51.99
CA GLN A 626 -6.13 18.70 51.40
C GLN A 626 -7.06 19.45 50.40
N ASP A 627 -8.33 19.60 50.76
CA ASP A 627 -9.35 20.14 49.86
C ASP A 627 -9.03 21.54 49.34
N HIS A 628 -8.37 22.37 50.11
CA HIS A 628 -7.96 23.72 49.71
C HIS A 628 -6.85 23.67 48.63
N ALA A 629 -5.85 22.84 48.82
CA ALA A 629 -4.78 22.69 47.85
C ALA A 629 -5.28 22.06 46.54
N VAL A 630 -6.15 21.05 46.64
CA VAL A 630 -6.80 20.41 45.47
C VAL A 630 -7.64 21.40 44.69
N ALA A 631 -8.40 22.31 45.35
CA ALA A 631 -9.18 23.33 44.72
C ALA A 631 -8.29 24.35 43.95
N ALA A 632 -7.18 24.79 44.57
CA ALA A 632 -6.24 25.73 43.93
C ALA A 632 -5.56 25.13 42.71
N VAL A 633 -5.13 23.86 42.76
CA VAL A 633 -4.56 23.14 41.60
C VAL A 633 -5.60 22.96 40.51
N ALA A 634 -6.83 22.58 40.88
CA ALA A 634 -7.89 22.39 39.90
C ALA A 634 -8.26 23.69 39.18
N GLU A 635 -8.30 24.83 39.89
CA GLU A 635 -8.58 26.15 39.33
C GLU A 635 -7.46 26.59 38.37
N GLY A 636 -6.17 26.37 38.74
CA GLY A 636 -5.04 26.64 37.86
C GLY A 636 -5.08 25.83 36.56
N ILE A 637 -5.41 24.54 36.64
CA ILE A 637 -5.54 23.66 35.47
C ILE A 637 -6.74 24.04 34.62
N LYS A 638 -7.90 24.38 35.23
CA LYS A 638 -9.08 24.88 34.51
C LYS A 638 -8.78 26.17 33.75
N ALA A 639 -8.08 27.12 34.37
CA ALA A 639 -7.70 28.39 33.76
C ALA A 639 -6.72 28.20 32.57
N ALA A 640 -5.73 27.29 32.73
CA ALA A 640 -4.78 26.97 31.66
C ALA A 640 -5.47 26.31 30.45
N LYS A 641 -6.39 25.38 30.72
CA LYS A 641 -7.16 24.70 29.66
C LYS A 641 -8.20 25.58 29.00
N ALA A 642 -8.73 26.58 29.70
CA ALA A 642 -9.62 27.60 29.12
C ALA A 642 -8.87 28.65 28.29
N GLY A 643 -7.54 28.55 28.13
CA GLY A 643 -6.74 29.50 27.34
C GLY A 643 -6.58 30.87 27.97
N VAL A 644 -6.91 31.02 29.24
CA VAL A 644 -6.84 32.30 29.98
C VAL A 644 -5.41 32.58 30.48
N GLN A 645 -4.55 31.55 30.54
CA GLN A 645 -3.17 31.67 30.96
C GLN A 645 -2.20 31.75 29.77
N ASP A 646 -1.10 32.48 29.94
CA ASP A 646 -0.01 32.56 28.95
C ASP A 646 0.61 31.19 28.72
N PRO A 647 0.54 30.63 27.49
CA PRO A 647 1.04 29.29 27.19
C PRO A 647 2.54 29.12 27.37
N SER A 648 3.30 30.21 27.52
CA SER A 648 4.75 30.20 27.77
C SER A 648 5.10 30.04 29.27
N LYS A 649 4.13 30.15 30.16
CA LYS A 649 4.33 30.04 31.62
C LYS A 649 3.91 28.68 32.15
N PRO A 650 4.60 28.14 33.17
CA PRO A 650 4.20 26.90 33.82
C PRO A 650 2.81 27.05 34.46
N ILE A 651 2.01 25.97 34.40
CA ILE A 651 0.62 25.96 34.90
C ILE A 651 0.54 26.13 36.42
N GLY A 652 1.60 25.75 37.14
CA GLY A 652 1.74 25.88 38.59
C GLY A 652 3.18 25.53 38.99
N ILE A 653 3.62 26.02 40.12
CA ILE A 653 4.92 25.71 40.73
C ILE A 653 4.66 25.10 42.12
#